data_268eeb806249fdf12086e5f153b464c6
#
_entry.id   268eeb806249fdf12086e5f153b464c6
#
_cell.length_a   1.000
_cell.length_b   1.000
_cell.length_c   1.000
_cell.angle_alpha   90.00
_cell.angle_beta   90.00
_cell.angle_gamma   90.00
#
_symmetry.space_group_name_H-M   'P 1'
#
loop_
_entity.id
_entity.type
_entity.pdbx_description
1 polymer ?
#
loop_
_entity_poly.entity_id
_entity_poly.type
_entity_poly.pdbx_seq_one_letter_code
_entity_poly.pdbx_strand_id
1 'polypeptide(L)'
;MSHKYVYLFTEGNGSMRELLGGKGANLAEMTNIGLPVPQGFTISTEACTQYYEDGRQINADIQAEIMEYVDKLEAITGKKFGDKENPLLVSVRSGARASMPGMMDTILNLGLNEDVVEVMATKSGNPRWAYDCYRRFIQMYSDVVMEVGKKYFEVLIDEMKEKKGVTQDVDLTAEDLKELANQFKAEYKSKIGTDFPTDPKEQLMGAVQAVFRSWDNPRANIYRRENDIPYSWGTAVNVQSMAFGNMGDDCGTGVAFTRDPATGKRGLMGEFLTNAQGEDVVAGVRTPMPISEMAEKFPEAFAQFQNVCSILENHYRDMQDMEFTVENGKLYMLQTRNGKRTAPAALKIACDLVDEGMIDEKKAVSMIDPRNLDTLLHPQFDPKALKAATPIGKALPASPGAACGKIVFTAEDAKAWAERGEKVVLVRLETSPEDIEGMMAAQGILTVRGGMTSHAAVVARGMGTCCVSGCTEINMDEENKQFTLAGKTYVEGDYLSLDGSTGNIYAGIIETRDAEIAGEFGRIMGWADQYRTLKVRTNADSPRDAKKARELGAEGIGLCRTEHMFFEEGRIGAFREMICSDTVEEREAALAKIMPMQQADFEGLYEVMEGNPVCIRFLDPPLHEFVPTTEEDIAALAATQGKTVQQIKDIIASLHEFNPMMGHRGCRLSVTYPEIAAMQTKAVIRAAIAVAKRHPDWNNVPEIMIPLVGDVKELKYVKDVVVKTADAEIAAAGIDLKYEVGTMIEIPRACLTADAIAKEAEFFCFGTNDLTQMTFGFSRDDAGKFLNAYYDTKIYENDPFAKLDQTGVGMLMEMAVSKAKATGKQLHYGICGEHGGDPMSVEFCHKIGLDYVSCSPFRVPIARLAAAQAAIKG
;
A
#
# COMPACT_ATOMS: atom_id res chain seq x y z
N MET A 1 8.97 35.84 -20.96
CA MET A 1 9.69 35.64 -19.66
C MET A 1 10.16 34.20 -19.62
N SER A 2 11.42 33.96 -19.31
CA SER A 2 11.94 32.62 -19.13
C SER A 2 11.27 31.94 -17.90
N HIS A 3 11.02 30.64 -17.97
CA HIS A 3 10.46 29.89 -16.88
C HIS A 3 11.41 29.86 -15.67
N LYS A 4 10.86 29.98 -14.45
CA LYS A 4 11.65 29.97 -13.23
C LYS A 4 11.77 28.55 -12.67
N TYR A 5 12.98 28.05 -12.47
CA TYR A 5 13.25 26.71 -11.96
C TYR A 5 13.86 26.69 -10.55
N VAL A 6 14.41 27.81 -10.10
CA VAL A 6 15.16 27.88 -8.83
C VAL A 6 14.56 28.96 -7.92
N TYR A 7 14.48 28.66 -6.63
CA TYR A 7 13.85 29.51 -5.61
C TYR A 7 14.73 29.61 -4.37
N LEU A 8 15.03 30.83 -3.92
CA LEU A 8 15.60 31.03 -2.59
C LEU A 8 14.60 30.59 -1.52
N PHE A 9 15.06 30.21 -0.34
CA PHE A 9 14.15 29.88 0.77
C PHE A 9 13.22 31.06 1.10
N THR A 10 13.70 32.29 0.95
CA THR A 10 12.90 33.51 1.14
C THR A 10 11.87 33.77 0.03
N GLU A 11 11.98 33.09 -1.11
CA GLU A 11 11.06 33.20 -2.23
C GLU A 11 9.95 32.12 -2.20
N GLY A 12 10.09 31.10 -1.38
CA GLY A 12 9.14 30.00 -1.24
C GLY A 12 8.31 30.09 0.01
N ASN A 13 7.36 29.14 0.16
CA ASN A 13 6.55 28.97 1.35
C ASN A 13 6.04 27.51 1.46
N GLY A 14 5.38 27.20 2.56
CA GLY A 14 4.89 25.85 2.84
C GLY A 14 3.82 25.32 1.89
N SER A 15 3.12 26.19 1.16
CA SER A 15 2.09 25.81 0.19
C SER A 15 2.67 25.37 -1.16
N MET A 16 3.96 25.57 -1.40
CA MET A 16 4.65 25.25 -2.65
C MET A 16 5.23 23.84 -2.67
N ARG A 17 4.62 22.92 -1.99
CA ARG A 17 5.12 21.56 -1.84
C ARG A 17 5.26 20.81 -3.17
N GLU A 18 4.37 21.08 -4.13
CA GLU A 18 4.44 20.46 -5.46
C GLU A 18 5.70 20.87 -6.23
N LEU A 19 6.11 22.12 -6.08
CA LEU A 19 7.22 22.71 -6.79
C LEU A 19 8.56 22.53 -6.06
N LEU A 20 8.56 22.70 -4.74
CA LEU A 20 9.77 22.69 -3.91
C LEU A 20 10.03 21.34 -3.22
N GLY A 21 9.10 20.38 -3.35
CA GLY A 21 9.12 19.17 -2.55
C GLY A 21 8.76 19.45 -1.08
N GLY A 22 8.66 18.38 -0.28
CA GLY A 22 8.32 18.54 1.14
C GLY A 22 9.39 19.26 1.94
N LYS A 23 10.64 18.89 1.75
CA LYS A 23 11.79 19.49 2.46
C LYS A 23 11.98 20.96 2.09
N GLY A 24 11.94 21.27 0.80
CA GLY A 24 12.15 22.63 0.31
C GLY A 24 11.04 23.59 0.77
N ALA A 25 9.79 23.15 0.70
CA ALA A 25 8.66 23.95 1.18
C ALA A 25 8.76 24.22 2.68
N ASN A 26 9.17 23.25 3.48
CA ASN A 26 9.32 23.41 4.93
C ASN A 26 10.52 24.29 5.30
N LEU A 27 11.62 24.20 4.56
CA LEU A 27 12.77 25.10 4.76
C LEU A 27 12.37 26.56 4.47
N ALA A 28 11.63 26.78 3.39
CA ALA A 28 11.08 28.10 3.07
C ALA A 28 10.13 28.61 4.15
N GLU A 29 9.22 27.75 4.61
CA GLU A 29 8.25 28.12 5.65
C GLU A 29 8.92 28.46 6.97
N MET A 30 9.88 27.65 7.43
CA MET A 30 10.66 27.94 8.64
C MET A 30 11.41 29.27 8.53
N THR A 31 11.96 29.55 7.35
CA THR A 31 12.63 30.84 7.09
C THR A 31 11.65 32.00 7.21
N ASN A 32 10.44 31.87 6.63
CA ASN A 32 9.43 32.95 6.64
C ASN A 32 8.88 33.25 8.02
N ILE A 33 8.78 32.24 8.89
CA ILE A 33 8.31 32.45 10.28
C ILE A 33 9.44 32.87 11.24
N GLY A 34 10.64 33.10 10.72
CA GLY A 34 11.75 33.69 11.45
C GLY A 34 12.60 32.72 12.28
N LEU A 35 12.53 31.42 11.97
CA LEU A 35 13.36 30.43 12.64
C LEU A 35 14.81 30.44 12.11
N PRO A 36 15.81 30.03 12.90
CA PRO A 36 17.20 30.04 12.50
C PRO A 36 17.52 28.90 11.53
N VAL A 37 17.35 29.17 10.25
CA VAL A 37 17.61 28.21 9.16
C VAL A 37 18.83 28.66 8.38
N PRO A 38 19.83 27.82 8.18
CA PRO A 38 20.90 28.13 7.23
C PRO A 38 20.30 28.39 5.85
N GLN A 39 20.67 29.51 5.25
CA GLN A 39 20.07 29.94 4.00
C GLN A 39 20.49 29.07 2.81
N GLY A 40 19.66 29.05 1.79
CA GLY A 40 19.89 28.26 0.60
C GLY A 40 18.83 28.50 -0.47
N PHE A 41 18.83 27.62 -1.45
CA PHE A 41 17.84 27.63 -2.53
C PHE A 41 17.39 26.21 -2.88
N THR A 42 16.22 26.14 -3.50
CA THR A 42 15.65 24.87 -3.97
C THR A 42 15.57 24.90 -5.50
N ILE A 43 16.11 23.86 -6.13
CA ILE A 43 15.93 23.59 -7.56
C ILE A 43 14.64 22.77 -7.67
N SER A 44 13.67 23.29 -8.43
CA SER A 44 12.30 22.77 -8.41
C SER A 44 12.15 21.37 -9.03
N THR A 45 11.03 20.75 -8.73
CA THR A 45 10.61 19.48 -9.35
C THR A 45 10.43 19.62 -10.87
N GLU A 46 10.07 20.80 -11.35
CA GLU A 46 9.97 21.10 -12.79
C GLU A 46 11.33 20.99 -13.50
N ALA A 47 12.41 21.37 -12.83
CA ALA A 47 13.75 21.18 -13.36
C ALA A 47 14.10 19.69 -13.51
N CYS A 48 13.65 18.84 -12.60
CA CYS A 48 13.80 17.39 -12.67
C CYS A 48 13.04 16.83 -13.88
N THR A 49 11.80 17.24 -14.07
CA THR A 49 10.98 16.82 -15.20
C THR A 49 11.65 17.23 -16.52
N GLN A 50 12.12 18.45 -16.59
CA GLN A 50 12.84 18.95 -17.77
C GLN A 50 14.13 18.17 -18.05
N TYR A 51 14.86 17.77 -17.00
CA TYR A 51 16.03 16.92 -17.12
C TYR A 51 15.73 15.60 -17.86
N TYR A 52 14.61 14.96 -17.54
CA TYR A 52 14.21 13.72 -18.22
C TYR A 52 13.70 13.97 -19.65
N GLU A 53 12.99 15.06 -19.89
CA GLU A 53 12.55 15.46 -21.24
C GLU A 53 13.74 15.76 -22.16
N ASP A 54 14.81 16.34 -21.61
CA ASP A 54 16.03 16.67 -22.34
C ASP A 54 17.01 15.49 -22.46
N GLY A 55 16.56 14.27 -22.24
CA GLY A 55 17.40 13.08 -22.39
C GLY A 55 18.42 12.87 -21.28
N ARG A 56 18.03 13.14 -20.03
CA ARG A 56 18.85 13.03 -18.81
C ARG A 56 20.03 14.01 -18.80
N GLN A 57 19.76 15.22 -19.22
CA GLN A 57 20.72 16.31 -19.20
C GLN A 57 20.07 17.58 -18.64
N ILE A 58 20.82 18.32 -17.84
CA ILE A 58 20.39 19.63 -17.37
C ILE A 58 20.73 20.63 -18.47
N ASN A 59 19.70 21.27 -19.05
CA ASN A 59 19.92 22.21 -20.14
C ASN A 59 20.68 23.47 -19.68
N ALA A 60 21.26 24.22 -20.67
CA ALA A 60 22.08 25.37 -20.39
C ALA A 60 21.36 26.49 -19.63
N ASP A 61 20.06 26.67 -19.86
CA ASP A 61 19.25 27.70 -19.18
C ASP A 61 19.09 27.39 -17.70
N ILE A 62 18.81 26.13 -17.36
CA ILE A 62 18.70 25.67 -15.96
C ILE A 62 20.06 25.76 -15.27
N GLN A 63 21.15 25.37 -15.94
CA GLN A 63 22.50 25.48 -15.38
C GLN A 63 22.84 26.94 -15.07
N ALA A 64 22.52 27.85 -15.99
CA ALA A 64 22.78 29.30 -15.81
C ALA A 64 21.96 29.84 -14.62
N GLU A 65 20.71 29.44 -14.47
CA GLU A 65 19.86 29.85 -13.35
C GLU A 65 20.40 29.32 -12.02
N ILE A 66 20.85 28.06 -11.97
CA ILE A 66 21.50 27.51 -10.78
C ILE A 66 22.71 28.34 -10.37
N MET A 67 23.56 28.70 -11.34
CA MET A 67 24.75 29.51 -11.07
C MET A 67 24.39 30.95 -10.63
N GLU A 68 23.33 31.53 -11.18
CA GLU A 68 22.80 32.81 -10.69
C GLU A 68 22.40 32.74 -9.22
N TYR A 69 21.74 31.65 -8.81
CA TYR A 69 21.31 31.45 -7.43
C TYR A 69 22.46 31.11 -6.50
N VAL A 70 23.52 30.50 -6.99
CA VAL A 70 24.80 30.39 -6.25
C VAL A 70 25.34 31.77 -5.92
N ASP A 71 25.36 32.71 -6.90
CA ASP A 71 25.81 34.09 -6.67
C ASP A 71 24.91 34.77 -5.62
N LYS A 72 23.62 34.59 -5.66
CA LYS A 72 22.67 35.12 -4.67
C LYS A 72 22.95 34.56 -3.28
N LEU A 73 23.21 33.25 -3.17
CA LEU A 73 23.55 32.62 -1.91
C LEU A 73 24.87 33.13 -1.34
N GLU A 74 25.86 33.33 -2.18
CA GLU A 74 27.13 33.98 -1.82
C GLU A 74 26.90 35.37 -1.24
N ALA A 75 26.03 36.16 -1.84
CA ALA A 75 25.68 37.50 -1.35
C ALA A 75 24.97 37.44 0.01
N ILE A 76 24.06 36.49 0.21
CA ILE A 76 23.33 36.32 1.47
C ILE A 76 24.23 35.89 2.63
N THR A 77 25.14 34.94 2.37
CA THR A 77 26.02 34.37 3.38
C THR A 77 27.29 35.18 3.61
N GLY A 78 27.68 36.01 2.66
CA GLY A 78 28.97 36.70 2.66
C GLY A 78 30.15 35.78 2.41
N LYS A 79 29.91 34.58 1.95
CA LYS A 79 30.90 33.54 1.63
C LYS A 79 30.87 33.24 0.15
N LYS A 80 31.99 32.77 -0.41
CA LYS A 80 32.08 32.42 -1.84
C LYS A 80 32.62 31.00 -2.04
N PHE A 81 32.13 30.33 -3.05
CA PHE A 81 32.67 29.03 -3.47
C PHE A 81 34.14 29.16 -3.90
N GLY A 82 34.96 28.29 -3.32
CA GLY A 82 36.39 28.23 -3.66
C GLY A 82 37.21 29.42 -3.19
N ASP A 83 36.63 30.32 -2.40
CA ASP A 83 37.31 31.49 -1.89
C ASP A 83 38.47 31.15 -0.96
N LYS A 84 39.54 31.88 -1.10
CA LYS A 84 40.74 31.73 -0.23
C LYS A 84 40.66 32.54 1.06
N GLU A 85 39.63 33.36 1.23
CA GLU A 85 39.42 34.17 2.44
C GLU A 85 38.21 33.67 3.27
N ASN A 86 37.09 33.45 2.65
CA ASN A 86 35.86 33.06 3.33
C ASN A 86 35.05 32.06 2.46
N PRO A 87 35.43 30.79 2.41
CA PRO A 87 34.81 29.82 1.51
C PRO A 87 33.41 29.43 1.93
N LEU A 88 32.53 29.31 0.95
CA LEU A 88 31.18 28.77 1.11
C LEU A 88 31.22 27.27 0.96
N LEU A 89 30.60 26.57 1.91
CA LEU A 89 30.29 25.14 1.79
C LEU A 89 28.77 24.96 1.86
N VAL A 90 28.24 23.99 1.10
CA VAL A 90 26.82 23.70 1.07
C VAL A 90 26.57 22.21 1.26
N SER A 91 25.34 21.89 1.69
CA SER A 91 24.79 20.55 1.60
C SER A 91 23.87 20.49 0.38
N VAL A 92 23.77 19.30 -0.22
CA VAL A 92 22.83 19.01 -1.31
C VAL A 92 21.96 17.84 -0.88
N ARG A 93 20.65 18.05 -0.88
CA ARG A 93 19.66 17.07 -0.44
C ARG A 93 18.58 16.88 -1.48
N SER A 94 18.16 15.65 -1.71
CA SER A 94 16.94 15.37 -2.49
C SER A 94 15.70 15.75 -1.67
N GLY A 95 14.62 16.09 -2.36
CA GLY A 95 13.37 16.43 -1.71
C GLY A 95 12.19 16.25 -2.65
N ALA A 96 11.55 15.07 -2.60
CA ALA A 96 10.33 14.83 -3.33
C ALA A 96 9.11 15.37 -2.56
N ARG A 97 7.97 15.43 -3.23
CA ARG A 97 6.70 15.85 -2.63
C ARG A 97 6.31 14.96 -1.44
N ALA A 98 6.61 13.66 -1.55
CA ALA A 98 6.47 12.69 -0.47
C ALA A 98 7.85 12.16 -0.07
N SER A 99 7.99 11.68 1.17
CA SER A 99 9.24 11.07 1.64
C SER A 99 9.58 9.83 0.81
N MET A 100 10.79 9.79 0.25
CA MET A 100 11.22 8.78 -0.74
C MET A 100 12.50 8.07 -0.28
N PRO A 101 12.39 6.97 0.50
CA PRO A 101 13.54 6.09 0.73
C PRO A 101 14.07 5.49 -0.58
N GLY A 102 15.36 5.23 -0.62
CA GLY A 102 16.01 4.64 -1.80
C GLY A 102 16.51 5.63 -2.84
N MET A 103 16.22 6.93 -2.66
CA MET A 103 16.83 7.99 -3.45
C MET A 103 18.21 8.37 -2.90
N MET A 104 18.88 9.31 -3.57
CA MET A 104 20.18 9.82 -3.18
C MET A 104 20.13 10.40 -1.75
N ASP A 105 21.09 10.01 -0.94
CA ASP A 105 21.32 10.59 0.40
C ASP A 105 21.88 12.01 0.32
N THR A 106 21.92 12.68 1.47
CA THR A 106 22.49 14.01 1.61
C THR A 106 23.99 14.00 1.31
N ILE A 107 24.48 15.01 0.58
CA ILE A 107 25.89 15.29 0.43
C ILE A 107 26.23 16.53 1.28
N LEU A 108 27.16 16.39 2.19
CA LEU A 108 27.62 17.46 3.06
C LEU A 108 28.97 18.00 2.58
N ASN A 109 29.29 19.23 3.00
CA ASN A 109 30.61 19.85 2.81
C ASN A 109 31.01 20.09 1.33
N LEU A 110 30.01 20.20 0.45
CA LEU A 110 30.28 20.46 -0.96
C LEU A 110 30.90 21.85 -1.14
N GLY A 111 31.93 21.91 -1.92
CA GLY A 111 32.76 23.12 -2.13
C GLY A 111 34.22 22.95 -1.65
N LEU A 112 34.51 21.87 -0.97
CA LEU A 112 35.85 21.55 -0.51
C LEU A 112 36.77 21.10 -1.64
N ASN A 113 37.98 21.59 -1.56
CA ASN A 113 39.12 21.15 -2.35
C ASN A 113 40.40 21.34 -1.53
N GLU A 114 41.55 21.04 -2.10
CA GLU A 114 42.84 21.12 -1.44
C GLU A 114 43.14 22.54 -0.90
N ASP A 115 42.79 23.56 -1.64
CA ASP A 115 43.02 24.95 -1.23
C ASP A 115 42.04 25.39 -0.13
N VAL A 116 40.76 25.09 -0.30
CA VAL A 116 39.68 25.46 0.65
C VAL A 116 39.87 24.82 2.00
N VAL A 117 40.26 23.53 2.06
CA VAL A 117 40.49 22.84 3.34
C VAL A 117 41.61 23.46 4.15
N GLU A 118 42.67 23.90 3.48
CA GLU A 118 43.79 24.60 4.14
C GLU A 118 43.36 25.98 4.67
N VAL A 119 42.56 26.71 3.91
CA VAL A 119 42.00 28.00 4.36
C VAL A 119 41.13 27.81 5.59
N MET A 120 40.30 26.82 5.58
CA MET A 120 39.42 26.48 6.71
C MET A 120 40.22 26.07 7.95
N ALA A 121 41.25 25.24 7.77
CA ALA A 121 42.14 24.83 8.83
C ALA A 121 42.84 25.99 9.51
N THR A 122 43.36 26.93 8.70
CA THR A 122 44.08 28.12 9.18
C THR A 122 43.14 29.11 9.85
N LYS A 123 42.00 29.42 9.19
CA LYS A 123 41.06 30.42 9.69
C LYS A 123 40.33 30.02 10.94
N SER A 124 39.97 28.74 11.07
CA SER A 124 39.28 28.22 12.25
C SER A 124 40.24 27.90 13.42
N GLY A 125 41.54 27.76 13.14
CA GLY A 125 42.48 27.24 14.09
C GLY A 125 42.21 25.76 14.49
N ASN A 126 41.40 25.05 13.70
CA ASN A 126 41.03 23.65 13.94
C ASN A 126 41.25 22.81 12.67
N PRO A 127 42.52 22.44 12.39
CA PRO A 127 42.86 21.61 11.23
C PRO A 127 42.12 20.25 11.22
N ARG A 128 41.92 19.67 12.40
CA ARG A 128 41.25 18.37 12.51
C ARG A 128 39.83 18.45 11.97
N TRP A 129 39.08 19.47 12.36
CA TRP A 129 37.74 19.71 11.84
C TRP A 129 37.73 19.85 10.32
N ALA A 130 38.59 20.66 9.77
CA ALA A 130 38.68 20.92 8.35
C ALA A 130 38.94 19.63 7.55
N TYR A 131 39.89 18.83 7.96
CA TYR A 131 40.22 17.57 7.28
C TYR A 131 39.18 16.47 7.54
N ASP A 132 38.48 16.48 8.67
CA ASP A 132 37.32 15.61 8.90
C ASP A 132 36.21 15.92 7.89
N CYS A 133 35.89 17.18 7.69
CA CYS A 133 34.94 17.63 6.67
C CYS A 133 35.38 17.20 5.26
N TYR A 134 36.67 17.33 4.95
CA TYR A 134 37.18 16.99 3.62
C TYR A 134 37.11 15.48 3.33
N ARG A 135 37.57 14.65 4.26
CA ARG A 135 37.48 13.20 4.06
C ARG A 135 36.04 12.71 3.93
N ARG A 136 35.12 13.27 4.74
CA ARG A 136 33.68 12.97 4.66
C ARG A 136 33.10 13.35 3.31
N PHE A 137 33.46 14.52 2.81
CA PHE A 137 32.97 14.99 1.50
C PHE A 137 33.46 14.08 0.37
N ILE A 138 34.73 13.71 0.36
CA ILE A 138 35.25 12.81 -0.68
C ILE A 138 34.53 11.47 -0.64
N GLN A 139 34.34 10.90 0.55
CA GLN A 139 33.62 9.64 0.70
C GLN A 139 32.16 9.74 0.21
N MET A 140 31.44 10.73 0.67
CA MET A 140 30.02 10.90 0.31
C MET A 140 29.85 11.18 -1.17
N TYR A 141 30.66 12.06 -1.75
CA TYR A 141 30.62 12.35 -3.18
C TYR A 141 30.92 11.10 -4.01
N SER A 142 31.94 10.36 -3.63
CA SER A 142 32.33 9.12 -4.31
C SER A 142 31.23 8.05 -4.24
N ASP A 143 30.66 7.86 -3.06
CA ASP A 143 29.60 6.85 -2.83
C ASP A 143 28.28 7.25 -3.47
N VAL A 144 27.82 8.45 -3.20
CA VAL A 144 26.47 8.90 -3.56
C VAL A 144 26.38 9.43 -4.98
N VAL A 145 27.32 10.26 -5.39
CA VAL A 145 27.31 10.88 -6.75
C VAL A 145 27.86 9.93 -7.79
N MET A 146 28.97 9.26 -7.50
CA MET A 146 29.72 8.45 -8.46
C MET A 146 29.49 6.95 -8.31
N GLU A 147 28.71 6.53 -7.32
CA GLU A 147 28.35 5.13 -7.08
C GLU A 147 29.54 4.19 -6.88
N VAL A 148 30.62 4.68 -6.30
CA VAL A 148 31.84 3.89 -6.06
C VAL A 148 31.64 2.84 -4.95
N GLY A 149 30.77 3.11 -4.00
CA GLY A 149 30.49 2.23 -2.88
C GLY A 149 31.25 2.61 -1.61
N LYS A 150 30.51 2.82 -0.55
CA LYS A 150 30.97 3.24 0.77
C LYS A 150 32.01 2.28 1.38
N LYS A 151 31.87 1.01 1.16
CA LYS A 151 32.72 -0.06 1.71
C LYS A 151 34.22 0.11 1.43
N TYR A 152 34.56 0.63 0.27
CA TYR A 152 35.96 0.83 -0.13
C TYR A 152 36.66 1.89 0.71
N PHE A 153 35.89 2.88 1.17
CA PHE A 153 36.40 3.98 2.02
C PHE A 153 36.40 3.58 3.51
N GLU A 154 35.41 2.84 3.94
CA GLU A 154 35.33 2.30 5.31
C GLU A 154 36.51 1.41 5.66
N VAL A 155 36.95 0.59 4.71
CA VAL A 155 38.16 -0.25 4.86
C VAL A 155 39.39 0.62 5.14
N LEU A 156 39.56 1.73 4.43
CA LEU A 156 40.68 2.65 4.62
C LEU A 156 40.66 3.34 5.97
N ILE A 157 39.47 3.70 6.47
CA ILE A 157 39.30 4.29 7.80
C ILE A 157 39.68 3.25 8.88
N ASP A 158 39.21 2.03 8.75
CA ASP A 158 39.46 0.94 9.69
C ASP A 158 40.95 0.60 9.75
N GLU A 159 41.61 0.53 8.60
CA GLU A 159 43.08 0.32 8.52
C GLU A 159 43.87 1.45 9.20
N MET A 160 43.41 2.69 9.03
CA MET A 160 44.06 3.85 9.68
C MET A 160 43.91 3.79 11.20
N LYS A 161 42.69 3.45 11.68
CA LYS A 161 42.41 3.28 13.10
C LYS A 161 43.27 2.17 13.72
N GLU A 162 43.38 1.04 13.04
CA GLU A 162 44.22 -0.08 13.49
C GLU A 162 45.69 0.31 13.55
N LYS A 163 46.19 0.96 12.48
CA LYS A 163 47.58 1.45 12.41
C LYS A 163 47.91 2.43 13.55
N LYS A 164 46.97 3.27 13.94
CA LYS A 164 47.14 4.29 14.99
C LYS A 164 46.72 3.81 16.38
N GLY A 165 46.18 2.62 16.51
CA GLY A 165 45.76 2.05 17.81
C GLY A 165 44.54 2.74 18.42
N VAL A 166 43.66 3.33 17.62
CA VAL A 166 42.45 4.00 18.09
C VAL A 166 41.17 3.27 17.60
N THR A 167 40.05 3.46 18.29
CA THR A 167 38.80 2.79 18.00
C THR A 167 37.71 3.71 17.43
N GLN A 168 37.83 5.00 17.68
CA GLN A 168 36.84 6.01 17.26
C GLN A 168 37.40 6.97 16.21
N ASP A 169 36.57 7.44 15.30
CA ASP A 169 36.93 8.43 14.29
C ASP A 169 37.44 9.73 14.95
N VAL A 170 36.80 10.12 16.06
CA VAL A 170 37.17 11.34 16.80
C VAL A 170 38.60 11.31 17.37
N ASP A 171 39.19 10.13 17.51
CA ASP A 171 40.54 9.94 18.02
C ASP A 171 41.62 10.10 16.96
N LEU A 172 41.27 10.21 15.70
CA LEU A 172 42.19 10.46 14.59
C LEU A 172 42.65 11.92 14.61
N THR A 173 43.95 12.15 14.38
CA THR A 173 44.55 13.49 14.35
C THR A 173 44.26 14.19 13.00
N ALA A 174 44.51 15.51 12.95
CA ALA A 174 44.43 16.27 11.71
C ALA A 174 45.31 15.69 10.60
N GLU A 175 46.53 15.26 10.97
CA GLU A 175 47.47 14.64 10.03
C GLU A 175 46.95 13.29 9.50
N ASP A 176 46.35 12.48 10.40
CA ASP A 176 45.73 11.20 10.04
C ASP A 176 44.62 11.42 9.04
N LEU A 177 43.75 12.40 9.29
CA LEU A 177 42.60 12.71 8.41
C LEU A 177 43.06 13.30 7.07
N LYS A 178 44.14 14.07 7.05
CA LYS A 178 44.74 14.57 5.79
C LYS A 178 45.26 13.41 4.94
N GLU A 179 45.96 12.46 5.55
CA GLU A 179 46.48 11.26 4.88
C GLU A 179 45.31 10.43 4.37
N LEU A 180 44.26 10.26 5.18
CA LEU A 180 43.05 9.54 4.82
C LEU A 180 42.34 10.18 3.63
N ALA A 181 42.22 11.52 3.62
CA ALA A 181 41.67 12.26 2.48
C ALA A 181 42.44 12.00 1.19
N ASN A 182 43.78 11.94 1.28
CA ASN A 182 44.62 11.63 0.11
C ASN A 182 44.43 10.18 -0.36
N GLN A 183 44.27 9.22 0.57
CA GLN A 183 43.96 7.84 0.25
C GLN A 183 42.59 7.72 -0.41
N PHE A 184 41.59 8.48 0.03
CA PHE A 184 40.26 8.52 -0.58
C PHE A 184 40.29 9.07 -1.99
N LYS A 185 41.07 10.13 -2.23
CA LYS A 185 41.24 10.66 -3.61
C LYS A 185 41.91 9.64 -4.53
N ALA A 186 42.90 8.91 -4.03
CA ALA A 186 43.55 7.83 -4.77
C ALA A 186 42.56 6.68 -5.09
N GLU A 187 41.72 6.30 -4.15
CA GLU A 187 40.68 5.29 -4.35
C GLU A 187 39.64 5.76 -5.38
N TYR A 188 39.20 6.99 -5.31
CA TYR A 188 38.31 7.61 -6.32
C TYR A 188 38.93 7.50 -7.71
N LYS A 189 40.18 7.93 -7.87
CA LYS A 189 40.92 7.87 -9.16
C LYS A 189 41.06 6.44 -9.68
N SER A 190 41.33 5.50 -8.78
CA SER A 190 41.44 4.06 -9.12
C SER A 190 40.11 3.51 -9.67
N LYS A 191 38.99 3.93 -9.12
CA LYS A 191 37.66 3.43 -9.51
C LYS A 191 37.04 4.19 -10.68
N ILE A 192 37.24 5.49 -10.77
CA ILE A 192 36.60 6.37 -11.75
C ILE A 192 37.52 6.66 -12.95
N GLY A 193 38.83 6.66 -12.75
CA GLY A 193 39.82 6.93 -13.79
C GLY A 193 40.21 8.39 -13.97
N THR A 194 39.58 9.31 -13.24
CA THR A 194 39.90 10.74 -13.24
C THR A 194 40.15 11.23 -11.82
N ASP A 195 40.78 12.38 -11.69
CA ASP A 195 41.02 13.02 -10.40
C ASP A 195 39.69 13.46 -9.76
N PHE A 196 39.63 13.48 -8.43
CA PHE A 196 38.48 14.00 -7.68
C PHE A 196 38.23 15.47 -8.07
N PRO A 197 36.96 15.89 -8.35
CA PRO A 197 36.65 17.23 -8.80
C PRO A 197 37.10 18.31 -7.80
N THR A 198 37.76 19.32 -8.26
CA THR A 198 38.27 20.43 -7.42
C THR A 198 37.47 21.73 -7.58
N ASP A 199 36.77 21.90 -8.70
CA ASP A 199 35.91 23.05 -8.91
C ASP A 199 34.59 22.90 -8.15
N PRO A 200 34.27 23.78 -7.16
CA PRO A 200 33.01 23.69 -6.43
C PRO A 200 31.75 23.73 -7.29
N LYS A 201 31.76 24.47 -8.40
CA LYS A 201 30.62 24.54 -9.33
C LYS A 201 30.41 23.23 -10.07
N GLU A 202 31.49 22.58 -10.49
CA GLU A 202 31.45 21.24 -11.09
C GLU A 202 30.94 20.21 -10.10
N GLN A 203 31.39 20.28 -8.84
CA GLN A 203 30.91 19.43 -7.76
C GLN A 203 29.40 19.59 -7.54
N LEU A 204 28.91 20.83 -7.54
CA LEU A 204 27.49 21.14 -7.36
C LEU A 204 26.65 20.57 -8.50
N MET A 205 27.07 20.78 -9.74
CA MET A 205 26.33 20.25 -10.91
C MET A 205 26.33 18.73 -10.93
N GLY A 206 27.42 18.09 -10.57
CA GLY A 206 27.48 16.64 -10.41
C GLY A 206 26.50 16.11 -9.37
N ALA A 207 26.42 16.79 -8.24
CA ALA A 207 25.49 16.44 -7.17
C ALA A 207 24.01 16.63 -7.59
N VAL A 208 23.70 17.72 -8.27
CA VAL A 208 22.34 17.98 -8.77
C VAL A 208 21.91 16.91 -9.79
N GLN A 209 22.79 16.58 -10.73
CA GLN A 209 22.52 15.50 -11.68
C GLN A 209 22.29 14.16 -11.00
N ALA A 210 23.08 13.86 -9.97
CA ALA A 210 22.92 12.62 -9.20
C ALA A 210 21.58 12.55 -8.48
N VAL A 211 21.08 13.66 -7.93
CA VAL A 211 19.75 13.73 -7.32
C VAL A 211 18.67 13.45 -8.36
N PHE A 212 18.73 14.09 -9.50
CA PHE A 212 17.76 13.88 -10.57
C PHE A 212 17.81 12.44 -11.09
N ARG A 213 18.98 11.88 -11.26
CA ARG A 213 19.17 10.48 -11.69
C ARG A 213 18.59 9.49 -10.67
N SER A 214 18.71 9.79 -9.38
CA SER A 214 18.22 8.90 -8.32
C SER A 214 16.69 8.77 -8.30
N TRP A 215 15.94 9.71 -8.87
CA TRP A 215 14.50 9.63 -9.01
C TRP A 215 14.07 8.40 -9.82
N ASP A 216 14.87 7.97 -10.77
CA ASP A 216 14.58 6.85 -11.66
C ASP A 216 15.45 5.62 -11.37
N ASN A 217 15.98 5.49 -10.14
CA ASN A 217 16.70 4.28 -9.77
C ASN A 217 15.71 3.14 -9.43
N PRO A 218 16.14 1.86 -9.48
CA PRO A 218 15.26 0.72 -9.24
C PRO A 218 14.53 0.77 -7.89
N ARG A 219 15.20 1.16 -6.82
CA ARG A 219 14.60 1.26 -5.48
C ARG A 219 13.52 2.34 -5.42
N ALA A 220 13.79 3.49 -5.99
CA ALA A 220 12.83 4.59 -6.04
C ALA A 220 11.60 4.20 -6.88
N ASN A 221 11.79 3.53 -8.00
CA ASN A 221 10.71 3.06 -8.85
C ASN A 221 9.79 2.08 -8.12
N ILE A 222 10.35 1.12 -7.38
CA ILE A 222 9.60 0.17 -6.57
C ILE A 222 8.83 0.89 -5.47
N TYR A 223 9.49 1.78 -4.74
CA TYR A 223 8.87 2.54 -3.66
C TYR A 223 7.69 3.39 -4.17
N ARG A 224 7.86 4.07 -5.30
CA ARG A 224 6.78 4.87 -5.89
C ARG A 224 5.58 4.01 -6.27
N ARG A 225 5.81 2.85 -6.86
CA ARG A 225 4.75 1.92 -7.23
C ARG A 225 3.97 1.43 -6.01
N GLU A 226 4.67 1.08 -4.95
CA GLU A 226 4.06 0.59 -3.71
C GLU A 226 3.31 1.69 -2.94
N ASN A 227 3.69 2.95 -3.10
CA ASN A 227 3.15 4.08 -2.36
C ASN A 227 2.35 5.07 -3.21
N ASP A 228 2.03 4.70 -4.45
CA ASP A 228 1.14 5.48 -5.32
C ASP A 228 1.66 6.89 -5.64
N ILE A 229 2.95 7.00 -5.83
CA ILE A 229 3.61 8.26 -6.15
C ILE A 229 3.85 8.32 -7.66
N PRO A 230 3.18 9.23 -8.39
CA PRO A 230 3.37 9.36 -9.84
C PRO A 230 4.80 9.73 -10.22
N TYR A 231 5.30 9.10 -11.25
CA TYR A 231 6.62 9.42 -11.82
C TYR A 231 6.74 10.90 -12.22
N SER A 232 5.63 11.47 -12.72
CA SER A 232 5.57 12.87 -13.18
C SER A 232 5.84 13.92 -12.09
N TRP A 233 5.76 13.53 -10.81
CA TRP A 233 6.02 14.47 -9.73
C TRP A 233 7.46 14.96 -9.68
N GLY A 234 8.43 14.11 -9.99
CA GLY A 234 9.85 14.43 -9.90
C GLY A 234 10.32 14.69 -8.48
N THR A 235 11.58 15.07 -8.36
CA THR A 235 12.20 15.49 -7.10
C THR A 235 12.78 16.88 -7.20
N ALA A 236 12.75 17.63 -6.10
CA ALA A 236 13.48 18.88 -5.96
C ALA A 236 14.88 18.62 -5.40
N VAL A 237 15.75 19.60 -5.50
CA VAL A 237 17.11 19.58 -4.94
C VAL A 237 17.27 20.80 -4.03
N ASN A 238 17.61 20.56 -2.77
CA ASN A 238 17.84 21.62 -1.79
C ASN A 238 19.36 21.84 -1.64
N VAL A 239 19.81 23.05 -1.93
CA VAL A 239 21.19 23.49 -1.77
C VAL A 239 21.20 24.49 -0.62
N GLN A 240 21.85 24.11 0.47
CA GLN A 240 21.78 24.85 1.74
C GLN A 240 23.18 25.09 2.29
N SER A 241 23.42 26.29 2.77
CA SER A 241 24.69 26.60 3.42
C SER A 241 24.91 25.73 4.66
N MET A 242 26.15 25.30 4.89
CA MET A 242 26.49 24.39 5.99
C MET A 242 26.41 25.09 7.35
N ALA A 243 25.90 24.36 8.33
CA ALA A 243 26.12 24.62 9.75
C ALA A 243 26.85 23.40 10.32
N PHE A 244 27.91 23.63 11.08
CA PHE A 244 28.84 22.57 11.47
C PHE A 244 28.64 22.13 12.92
N GLY A 245 28.21 20.89 13.12
CA GLY A 245 28.11 20.27 14.43
C GLY A 245 29.38 19.58 14.90
N ASN A 246 30.44 19.59 14.11
CA ASN A 246 31.71 18.90 14.39
C ASN A 246 32.92 19.81 14.55
N MET A 247 32.71 21.07 14.89
CA MET A 247 33.81 22.03 15.10
C MET A 247 34.45 21.93 16.48
N GLY A 248 33.91 21.21 17.41
CA GLY A 248 34.38 21.06 18.77
C GLY A 248 33.29 20.65 19.73
N ASP A 249 33.59 20.70 21.05
CA ASP A 249 32.67 20.26 22.10
C ASP A 249 31.49 21.19 22.35
N ASP A 250 31.53 22.41 21.84
CA ASP A 250 30.40 23.36 21.86
C ASP A 250 29.49 23.25 20.60
N CYS A 251 29.68 22.21 19.83
CA CYS A 251 28.93 21.89 18.65
C CYS A 251 28.27 20.53 18.79
N GLY A 252 27.21 20.32 18.03
CA GLY A 252 26.49 19.04 18.02
C GLY A 252 25.41 18.99 16.94
N THR A 253 24.79 17.84 16.84
CA THR A 253 23.68 17.62 15.91
C THR A 253 22.68 16.67 16.53
N GLY A 254 21.43 16.74 16.09
CA GLY A 254 20.41 15.84 16.62
C GLY A 254 19.16 15.76 15.76
N VAL A 255 18.35 14.78 16.11
CA VAL A 255 17.03 14.55 15.54
C VAL A 255 16.05 14.41 16.69
N ALA A 256 14.86 14.97 16.53
CA ALA A 256 13.84 14.92 17.57
C ALA A 256 12.43 14.95 17.02
N PHE A 257 11.51 14.40 17.82
CA PHE A 257 10.07 14.41 17.57
C PHE A 257 9.37 15.16 18.70
N THR A 258 8.34 15.91 18.38
CA THR A 258 7.52 16.60 19.40
C THR A 258 6.61 15.64 20.16
N ARG A 259 6.34 14.48 19.60
CA ARG A 259 5.58 13.38 20.23
C ARG A 259 6.23 12.06 19.86
N ASP A 260 6.01 11.02 20.67
CA ASP A 260 6.56 9.70 20.41
C ASP A 260 5.96 9.11 19.12
N PRO A 261 6.76 8.85 18.08
CA PRO A 261 6.26 8.30 16.83
C PRO A 261 5.79 6.85 16.94
N ALA A 262 6.16 6.14 18.00
CA ALA A 262 5.72 4.76 18.22
C ALA A 262 4.44 4.67 19.03
N THR A 263 4.25 5.52 20.02
CA THR A 263 3.12 5.46 20.96
C THR A 263 2.15 6.64 20.87
N GLY A 264 2.58 7.75 20.31
CA GLY A 264 1.80 8.99 20.25
C GLY A 264 1.85 9.82 21.53
N LYS A 265 2.62 9.40 22.54
CA LYS A 265 2.76 10.13 23.81
C LYS A 265 3.33 11.52 23.57
N ARG A 266 2.70 12.54 24.13
CA ARG A 266 3.16 13.93 24.06
C ARG A 266 4.47 14.10 24.80
N GLY A 267 5.40 14.85 24.22
CA GLY A 267 6.69 15.16 24.80
C GLY A 267 7.83 15.00 23.82
N LEU A 268 8.84 15.83 23.99
CA LEU A 268 10.02 15.83 23.12
C LEU A 268 10.79 14.51 23.28
N MET A 269 11.05 13.85 22.17
CA MET A 269 11.76 12.59 22.10
C MET A 269 12.80 12.65 20.99
N GLY A 270 13.99 12.19 21.23
CA GLY A 270 15.04 12.19 20.21
C GLY A 270 16.41 11.95 20.76
N GLU A 271 17.40 12.15 19.91
CA GLU A 271 18.79 11.87 20.16
C GLU A 271 19.69 12.99 19.65
N PHE A 272 20.82 13.20 20.29
CA PHE A 272 21.82 14.12 19.83
C PHE A 272 23.25 13.59 20.07
N LEU A 273 24.20 14.13 19.33
CA LEU A 273 25.62 13.89 19.50
C LEU A 273 26.36 15.21 19.59
N THR A 274 27.34 15.28 20.48
CA THR A 274 28.29 16.39 20.52
C THR A 274 29.40 16.14 19.49
N ASN A 275 29.97 17.22 18.95
CA ASN A 275 31.07 17.16 17.98
C ASN A 275 30.83 16.11 16.89
N ALA A 276 29.75 16.29 16.14
CA ALA A 276 29.29 15.34 15.12
C ALA A 276 28.51 16.03 14.00
N GLN A 277 28.49 15.40 12.84
CA GLN A 277 27.57 15.78 11.75
C GLN A 277 26.34 14.86 11.74
N GLY A 278 25.28 15.26 11.05
CA GLY A 278 23.98 14.56 11.05
C GLY A 278 24.07 13.07 10.73
N GLU A 279 24.94 12.69 9.83
CA GLU A 279 25.17 11.29 9.44
C GLU A 279 25.62 10.40 10.60
N ASP A 280 26.32 10.96 11.59
CA ASP A 280 26.84 10.21 12.75
C ASP A 280 25.74 9.74 13.68
N VAL A 281 24.64 10.47 13.75
CA VAL A 281 23.45 10.08 14.55
C VAL A 281 22.81 8.81 13.99
N VAL A 282 22.75 8.71 12.68
CA VAL A 282 22.09 7.61 11.96
C VAL A 282 23.00 6.41 11.78
N ALA A 283 24.30 6.65 11.59
CA ALA A 283 25.28 5.59 11.27
C ALA A 283 25.57 4.63 12.43
N GLY A 284 25.25 5.02 13.67
CA GLY A 284 25.45 4.16 14.84
C GLY A 284 26.92 3.92 15.23
N VAL A 285 27.84 4.69 14.66
CA VAL A 285 29.28 4.59 14.96
C VAL A 285 29.58 5.06 16.39
N ARG A 286 28.80 6.04 16.87
CA ARG A 286 28.83 6.53 18.26
C ARG A 286 27.44 6.36 18.84
N THR A 287 27.35 6.08 20.16
CA THR A 287 26.06 5.98 20.85
C THR A 287 25.48 7.38 21.08
N PRO A 288 24.34 7.72 20.47
CA PRO A 288 23.70 9.01 20.72
C PRO A 288 23.19 9.14 22.16
N MET A 289 23.15 10.37 22.64
CA MET A 289 22.55 10.70 23.94
C MET A 289 21.06 11.03 23.76
N PRO A 290 20.20 10.71 24.74
CA PRO A 290 18.80 11.15 24.72
C PRO A 290 18.72 12.67 24.66
N ILE A 291 17.72 13.19 23.92
CA ILE A 291 17.54 14.64 23.74
C ILE A 291 17.35 15.38 25.08
N SER A 292 16.84 14.72 26.10
CA SER A 292 16.68 15.28 27.45
C SER A 292 18.00 15.69 28.09
N GLU A 293 19.10 15.04 27.73
CA GLU A 293 20.46 15.36 28.24
C GLU A 293 21.08 16.57 27.52
N MET A 294 20.50 17.05 26.42
CA MET A 294 20.96 18.23 25.72
C MET A 294 20.91 19.48 26.61
N ALA A 295 19.98 19.54 27.55
CA ALA A 295 19.84 20.64 28.49
C ALA A 295 21.10 20.87 29.34
N GLU A 296 21.85 19.79 29.67
CA GLU A 296 23.09 19.86 30.44
C GLU A 296 24.25 20.35 29.59
N LYS A 297 24.32 19.92 28.33
CA LYS A 297 25.41 20.27 27.40
C LYS A 297 25.26 21.64 26.75
N PHE A 298 24.04 21.95 26.34
CA PHE A 298 23.69 23.16 25.60
C PHE A 298 22.41 23.80 26.17
N PRO A 299 22.43 24.36 27.39
CA PRO A 299 21.24 24.82 28.06
C PRO A 299 20.48 25.93 27.30
N GLU A 300 21.19 26.89 26.70
CA GLU A 300 20.56 27.97 25.93
C GLU A 300 20.00 27.46 24.59
N ALA A 301 20.75 26.64 23.88
CA ALA A 301 20.31 26.05 22.61
C ALA A 301 19.13 25.12 22.84
N PHE A 302 19.13 24.34 23.93
CA PHE A 302 18.00 23.47 24.28
C PHE A 302 16.72 24.25 24.59
N ALA A 303 16.82 25.32 25.35
CA ALA A 303 15.67 26.20 25.64
C ALA A 303 15.13 26.81 24.35
N GLN A 304 15.99 27.28 23.46
CA GLN A 304 15.59 27.78 22.15
C GLN A 304 14.93 26.67 21.31
N PHE A 305 15.49 25.47 21.33
CA PHE A 305 14.93 24.33 20.59
C PHE A 305 13.53 23.95 21.08
N GLN A 306 13.31 23.91 22.39
CA GLN A 306 11.98 23.67 22.95
C GLN A 306 10.97 24.71 22.46
N ASN A 307 11.36 25.97 22.41
CA ASN A 307 10.51 27.05 21.89
C ASN A 307 10.24 26.85 20.40
N VAL A 308 11.24 26.47 19.61
CA VAL A 308 11.07 26.16 18.17
C VAL A 308 10.10 24.99 17.98
N CYS A 309 10.21 23.94 18.79
CA CYS A 309 9.30 22.80 18.75
C CYS A 309 7.84 23.22 18.96
N SER A 310 7.58 24.09 19.96
CA SER A 310 6.26 24.62 20.21
C SER A 310 5.75 25.46 19.04
N ILE A 311 6.59 26.33 18.49
CA ILE A 311 6.24 27.16 17.32
C ILE A 311 5.87 26.28 16.13
N LEU A 312 6.66 25.26 15.83
CA LEU A 312 6.44 24.38 14.68
C LEU A 312 5.19 23.54 14.84
N GLU A 313 4.98 22.92 16.00
CA GLU A 313 3.78 22.12 16.25
C GLU A 313 2.51 22.96 16.17
N ASN A 314 2.51 24.17 16.74
CA ASN A 314 1.40 25.09 16.64
C ASN A 314 1.17 25.62 15.22
N HIS A 315 2.24 25.85 14.47
CA HIS A 315 2.15 26.35 13.09
C HIS A 315 1.57 25.31 12.14
N TYR A 316 2.12 24.08 12.17
CA TYR A 316 1.71 22.99 11.28
C TYR A 316 0.48 22.23 11.79
N ARG A 317 0.10 22.42 13.05
CA ARG A 317 -1.02 21.72 13.66
C ARG A 317 -0.89 20.20 13.62
N ASP A 318 0.33 19.73 13.77
CA ASP A 318 0.68 18.31 13.78
C ASP A 318 2.02 18.10 14.49
N MET A 319 2.28 16.88 14.94
CA MET A 319 3.58 16.53 15.48
C MET A 319 4.68 16.73 14.44
N GLN A 320 5.86 17.12 14.90
CA GLN A 320 6.98 17.42 14.04
C GLN A 320 8.16 16.49 14.27
N ASP A 321 8.80 16.11 13.19
CA ASP A 321 10.08 15.43 13.11
C ASP A 321 11.10 16.46 12.62
N MET A 322 12.14 16.70 13.41
CA MET A 322 13.05 17.81 13.21
C MET A 322 14.51 17.37 13.23
N GLU A 323 15.30 18.00 12.38
CA GLU A 323 16.75 17.90 12.42
C GLU A 323 17.32 19.27 12.78
N PHE A 324 18.33 19.29 13.64
CA PHE A 324 18.97 20.50 14.08
C PHE A 324 20.48 20.32 14.22
N THR A 325 21.21 21.43 14.20
CA THR A 325 22.65 21.49 14.47
C THR A 325 22.91 22.63 15.44
N VAL A 326 23.83 22.41 16.35
CA VAL A 326 24.36 23.45 17.23
C VAL A 326 25.80 23.74 16.79
N GLU A 327 26.06 24.94 16.31
CA GLU A 327 27.37 25.40 15.91
C GLU A 327 27.84 26.49 16.86
N ASN A 328 28.91 26.22 17.61
CA ASN A 328 29.44 27.12 18.61
C ASN A 328 28.37 27.66 19.59
N GLY A 329 27.54 26.77 20.07
CA GLY A 329 26.46 27.10 21.02
C GLY A 329 25.20 27.70 20.36
N LYS A 330 25.20 27.97 19.06
CA LYS A 330 24.08 28.53 18.31
C LYS A 330 23.27 27.46 17.62
N LEU A 331 21.92 27.47 17.84
CA LEU A 331 21.00 26.54 17.22
C LEU A 331 20.70 26.92 15.77
N TYR A 332 20.69 25.91 14.89
CA TYR A 332 20.19 25.99 13.52
C TYR A 332 19.21 24.83 13.25
N MET A 333 18.08 25.15 12.63
CA MET A 333 17.13 24.17 12.16
C MET A 333 17.45 23.77 10.74
N LEU A 334 17.64 22.47 10.50
CA LEU A 334 17.99 21.94 9.17
C LEU A 334 16.79 21.40 8.43
N GLN A 335 15.83 20.84 9.14
CA GLN A 335 14.65 20.23 8.54
C GLN A 335 13.54 20.13 9.56
N THR A 336 12.30 20.27 9.10
CA THR A 336 11.11 19.85 9.80
C THR A 336 10.14 19.19 8.84
N ARG A 337 9.36 18.25 9.35
CA ARG A 337 8.27 17.63 8.60
C ARG A 337 7.23 17.11 9.58
N ASN A 338 6.02 16.88 9.07
CA ASN A 338 5.03 16.13 9.82
C ASN A 338 5.59 14.72 10.04
N GLY A 339 5.71 14.29 11.29
CA GLY A 339 6.45 13.09 11.62
C GLY A 339 5.79 11.81 11.13
N LYS A 340 6.61 10.93 10.59
CA LYS A 340 6.16 9.56 10.32
C LYS A 340 5.92 8.87 11.65
N ARG A 341 4.88 8.07 11.71
CA ARG A 341 4.40 7.46 12.95
C ARG A 341 3.75 6.12 12.69
N THR A 342 3.69 5.28 13.70
CA THR A 342 2.95 4.02 13.64
C THR A 342 1.45 4.31 13.53
N ALA A 343 0.68 3.32 13.08
CA ALA A 343 -0.77 3.46 13.01
C ALA A 343 -1.41 3.76 14.37
N PRO A 344 -1.04 3.07 15.48
CA PRO A 344 -1.57 3.44 16.80
C PRO A 344 -1.22 4.87 17.21
N ALA A 345 0.01 5.30 16.94
CA ALA A 345 0.45 6.66 17.23
C ALA A 345 -0.35 7.70 16.40
N ALA A 346 -0.61 7.42 15.13
CA ALA A 346 -1.38 8.30 14.27
C ALA A 346 -2.79 8.56 14.82
N LEU A 347 -3.47 7.51 15.26
CA LEU A 347 -4.80 7.63 15.87
C LEU A 347 -4.77 8.42 17.17
N LYS A 348 -3.81 8.09 18.05
CA LYS A 348 -3.67 8.78 19.33
C LYS A 348 -3.35 10.27 19.15
N ILE A 349 -2.40 10.59 18.29
CA ILE A 349 -2.00 11.98 18.03
C ILE A 349 -3.17 12.79 17.46
N ALA A 350 -3.91 12.24 16.48
CA ALA A 350 -5.06 12.92 15.90
C ALA A 350 -6.12 13.23 16.98
N CYS A 351 -6.46 12.27 17.82
CA CYS A 351 -7.41 12.47 18.92
C CYS A 351 -6.90 13.48 19.93
N ASP A 352 -5.65 13.41 20.36
CA ASP A 352 -5.05 14.32 21.31
C ASP A 352 -5.03 15.78 20.78
N LEU A 353 -4.72 15.96 19.50
CA LEU A 353 -4.72 17.28 18.87
C LEU A 353 -6.12 17.90 18.83
N VAL A 354 -7.16 17.10 18.63
CA VAL A 354 -8.55 17.56 18.74
C VAL A 354 -8.87 17.97 20.19
N ASP A 355 -8.50 17.15 21.16
CA ASP A 355 -8.76 17.40 22.58
C ASP A 355 -7.99 18.64 23.08
N GLU A 356 -6.82 18.92 22.53
CA GLU A 356 -6.03 20.12 22.81
C GLU A 356 -6.54 21.38 22.09
N GLY A 357 -7.53 21.25 21.21
CA GLY A 357 -8.09 22.37 20.47
C GLY A 357 -7.23 22.85 19.30
N MET A 358 -6.21 22.10 18.92
CA MET A 358 -5.32 22.45 17.79
C MET A 358 -5.95 22.22 16.43
N ILE A 359 -6.74 21.16 16.30
CA ILE A 359 -7.41 20.77 15.05
C ILE A 359 -8.86 20.43 15.33
N ASP A 360 -9.69 20.45 14.29
CA ASP A 360 -11.05 19.96 14.36
C ASP A 360 -11.14 18.47 13.95
N GLU A 361 -12.33 17.90 14.09
CA GLU A 361 -12.57 16.50 13.74
C GLU A 361 -12.32 16.19 12.25
N LYS A 362 -12.66 17.14 11.37
CA LYS A 362 -12.40 17.00 9.91
C LYS A 362 -10.92 16.87 9.63
N LYS A 363 -10.11 17.70 10.25
CA LYS A 363 -8.66 17.65 10.10
C LYS A 363 -8.11 16.34 10.64
N ALA A 364 -8.58 15.87 11.78
CA ALA A 364 -8.16 14.60 12.37
C ALA A 364 -8.42 13.42 11.41
N VAL A 365 -9.61 13.36 10.82
CA VAL A 365 -9.95 12.34 9.82
C VAL A 365 -9.04 12.43 8.59
N SER A 366 -8.74 13.65 8.14
CA SER A 366 -7.91 13.89 6.96
C SER A 366 -6.43 13.56 7.14
N MET A 367 -5.93 13.56 8.38
CA MET A 367 -4.53 13.32 8.70
C MET A 367 -4.11 11.86 8.59
N ILE A 368 -5.04 10.93 8.70
CA ILE A 368 -4.74 9.51 8.80
C ILE A 368 -4.74 8.89 7.42
N ASP A 369 -3.64 8.20 7.06
CA ASP A 369 -3.61 7.40 5.84
C ASP A 369 -4.50 6.17 6.04
N PRO A 370 -5.56 5.99 5.24
CA PRO A 370 -6.46 4.85 5.39
C PRO A 370 -5.76 3.49 5.36
N ARG A 371 -4.66 3.37 4.60
CA ARG A 371 -3.89 2.13 4.50
C ARG A 371 -3.23 1.74 5.82
N ASN A 372 -2.97 2.69 6.71
CA ASN A 372 -2.40 2.41 8.03
C ASN A 372 -3.36 1.64 8.93
N LEU A 373 -4.65 1.67 8.66
CA LEU A 373 -5.65 0.93 9.45
C LEU A 373 -5.49 -0.59 9.31
N ASP A 374 -4.93 -1.06 8.20
CA ASP A 374 -4.67 -2.51 8.00
C ASP A 374 -3.83 -3.10 9.12
N THR A 375 -2.80 -2.39 9.55
CA THR A 375 -1.89 -2.89 10.59
C THR A 375 -2.57 -3.03 11.95
N LEU A 376 -3.66 -2.31 12.19
CA LEU A 376 -4.42 -2.36 13.45
C LEU A 376 -5.38 -3.56 13.51
N LEU A 377 -5.71 -4.13 12.37
CA LEU A 377 -6.73 -5.17 12.23
C LEU A 377 -6.14 -6.58 12.16
N HIS A 378 -4.81 -6.70 12.05
CA HIS A 378 -4.11 -7.96 11.87
C HIS A 378 -3.01 -8.18 12.91
N PRO A 379 -2.67 -9.45 13.23
CA PRO A 379 -1.54 -9.75 14.09
C PRO A 379 -0.23 -9.16 13.56
N GLN A 380 0.68 -8.82 14.46
CA GLN A 380 2.00 -8.26 14.15
C GLN A 380 3.09 -9.10 14.82
N PHE A 381 4.29 -9.07 14.27
CA PHE A 381 5.46 -9.68 14.94
C PHE A 381 5.92 -8.80 16.10
N ASP A 382 6.51 -9.44 17.11
CA ASP A 382 7.25 -8.72 18.14
C ASP A 382 8.43 -7.99 17.47
N PRO A 383 8.53 -6.64 17.63
CA PRO A 383 9.56 -5.86 16.93
C PRO A 383 10.99 -6.30 17.19
N LYS A 384 11.30 -6.73 18.43
CA LYS A 384 12.64 -7.19 18.81
C LYS A 384 13.00 -8.51 18.14
N ALA A 385 12.06 -9.46 18.15
CA ALA A 385 12.23 -10.76 17.52
C ALA A 385 12.36 -10.64 16.00
N LEU A 386 11.58 -9.76 15.37
CA LEU A 386 11.64 -9.49 13.94
C LEU A 386 12.99 -8.88 13.53
N LYS A 387 13.51 -7.95 14.32
CA LYS A 387 14.77 -7.26 14.05
C LYS A 387 15.98 -8.20 14.11
N ALA A 388 15.90 -9.25 14.94
CA ALA A 388 16.94 -10.27 15.07
C ALA A 388 16.88 -11.32 13.96
N ALA A 389 15.81 -11.40 13.18
CA ALA A 389 15.59 -12.40 12.15
C ALA A 389 16.06 -11.93 10.76
N THR A 390 16.56 -12.89 9.97
CA THR A 390 16.96 -12.63 8.58
C THR A 390 16.00 -13.35 7.63
N PRO A 391 15.42 -12.66 6.63
CA PRO A 391 14.55 -13.31 5.65
C PRO A 391 15.29 -14.38 4.84
N ILE A 392 14.61 -15.49 4.57
CA ILE A 392 15.09 -16.53 3.68
C ILE A 392 14.53 -16.38 2.25
N GLY A 393 13.53 -15.55 2.08
CA GLY A 393 12.90 -15.25 0.80
C GLY A 393 11.96 -14.05 0.91
N LYS A 394 11.57 -13.54 -0.25
CA LYS A 394 10.61 -12.45 -0.38
C LYS A 394 9.71 -12.69 -1.57
N ALA A 395 8.41 -12.48 -1.39
CA ALA A 395 7.42 -12.57 -2.45
C ALA A 395 6.35 -11.49 -2.27
N LEU A 396 5.20 -11.63 -2.90
CA LEU A 396 4.16 -10.60 -2.86
C LEU A 396 3.46 -10.56 -1.50
N PRO A 397 3.35 -9.38 -0.88
CA PRO A 397 2.57 -9.18 0.34
C PRO A 397 1.07 -9.18 0.01
N ALA A 398 0.50 -10.36 -0.17
CA ALA A 398 -0.85 -10.54 -0.71
C ALA A 398 -1.96 -10.26 0.29
N SER A 399 -1.74 -10.56 1.57
CA SER A 399 -2.66 -10.22 2.64
C SER A 399 -1.87 -9.90 3.92
N PRO A 400 -2.15 -8.77 4.57
CA PRO A 400 -1.32 -8.28 5.67
C PRO A 400 -1.40 -9.14 6.94
N GLY A 401 -0.47 -8.90 7.85
CA GLY A 401 -0.38 -9.57 9.13
C GLY A 401 0.85 -10.45 9.25
N ALA A 402 1.07 -10.94 10.47
CA ALA A 402 2.15 -11.83 10.82
C ALA A 402 1.63 -13.23 11.10
N ALA A 403 2.32 -14.24 10.61
CA ALA A 403 1.97 -15.64 10.89
C ALA A 403 3.21 -16.45 11.27
N CYS A 404 3.03 -17.36 12.20
CA CYS A 404 4.05 -18.33 12.59
C CYS A 404 3.36 -19.66 12.85
N GLY A 405 3.93 -20.73 12.34
CA GLY A 405 3.38 -22.08 12.58
C GLY A 405 4.19 -23.16 11.89
N LYS A 406 3.72 -24.39 12.11
CA LYS A 406 4.29 -25.58 11.48
C LYS A 406 3.82 -25.72 10.03
N ILE A 407 4.71 -26.06 9.15
CA ILE A 407 4.43 -26.22 7.72
C ILE A 407 3.52 -27.43 7.51
N VAL A 408 2.42 -27.24 6.78
CA VAL A 408 1.58 -28.29 6.22
C VAL A 408 1.39 -28.02 4.72
N PHE A 409 1.15 -29.09 3.95
CA PHE A 409 1.11 -28.99 2.49
C PHE A 409 -0.27 -29.25 1.88
N THR A 410 -1.24 -29.65 2.68
CA THR A 410 -2.61 -29.90 2.21
C THR A 410 -3.64 -29.22 3.12
N ALA A 411 -4.79 -28.90 2.54
CA ALA A 411 -5.90 -28.30 3.28
C ALA A 411 -6.40 -29.26 4.38
N GLU A 412 -6.43 -30.56 4.11
CA GLU A 412 -6.83 -31.58 5.06
C GLU A 412 -5.89 -31.62 6.26
N ASP A 413 -4.58 -31.56 6.03
CA ASP A 413 -3.59 -31.54 7.11
C ASP A 413 -3.69 -30.25 7.92
N ALA A 414 -3.89 -29.10 7.26
CA ALA A 414 -4.09 -27.83 7.96
C ALA A 414 -5.27 -27.90 8.94
N LYS A 415 -6.39 -28.43 8.50
CA LYS A 415 -7.59 -28.59 9.31
C LYS A 415 -7.34 -29.57 10.45
N ALA A 416 -6.77 -30.74 10.15
CA ALA A 416 -6.52 -31.80 11.15
C ALA A 416 -5.54 -31.34 12.25
N TRP A 417 -4.46 -30.67 11.86
CA TRP A 417 -3.46 -30.19 12.82
C TRP A 417 -4.00 -29.03 13.68
N ALA A 418 -4.80 -28.14 13.08
CA ALA A 418 -5.44 -27.05 13.81
C ALA A 418 -6.45 -27.58 14.84
N GLU A 419 -7.19 -28.64 14.53
CA GLU A 419 -8.13 -29.31 15.45
C GLU A 419 -7.40 -29.92 16.65
N ARG A 420 -6.13 -30.31 16.48
CA ARG A 420 -5.26 -30.78 17.59
C ARG A 420 -4.67 -29.65 18.42
N GLY A 421 -4.97 -28.40 18.09
CA GLY A 421 -4.45 -27.22 18.79
C GLY A 421 -3.09 -26.73 18.29
N GLU A 422 -2.60 -27.24 17.17
CA GLU A 422 -1.35 -26.79 16.56
C GLU A 422 -1.58 -25.59 15.64
N LYS A 423 -0.66 -24.63 15.67
CA LYS A 423 -0.63 -23.51 14.73
C LYS A 423 0.10 -23.96 13.47
N VAL A 424 -0.52 -23.76 12.32
CA VAL A 424 0.02 -24.21 11.04
C VAL A 424 0.11 -23.08 10.01
N VAL A 425 1.08 -23.23 9.10
CA VAL A 425 1.23 -22.42 7.90
C VAL A 425 1.02 -23.33 6.71
N LEU A 426 0.04 -23.01 5.86
CA LEU A 426 -0.28 -23.80 4.68
C LEU A 426 0.61 -23.34 3.52
N VAL A 427 1.41 -24.28 2.99
CA VAL A 427 2.32 -24.03 1.86
C VAL A 427 1.85 -24.83 0.66
N ARG A 428 1.46 -24.14 -0.41
CA ARG A 428 0.92 -24.76 -1.62
C ARG A 428 1.62 -24.25 -2.87
N LEU A 429 1.61 -25.04 -3.94
CA LEU A 429 1.98 -24.55 -5.26
C LEU A 429 1.04 -23.40 -5.68
N GLU A 430 -0.26 -23.64 -5.54
CA GLU A 430 -1.35 -22.66 -5.67
C GLU A 430 -2.55 -23.18 -4.89
N THR A 431 -3.49 -22.32 -4.54
CA THR A 431 -4.73 -22.75 -3.87
C THR A 431 -5.91 -22.75 -4.84
N SER A 432 -6.90 -23.56 -4.51
CA SER A 432 -8.17 -23.65 -5.22
C SER A 432 -9.33 -23.49 -4.25
N PRO A 433 -10.57 -23.31 -4.71
CA PRO A 433 -11.72 -23.22 -3.82
C PRO A 433 -11.89 -24.39 -2.86
N GLU A 434 -11.39 -25.56 -3.21
CA GLU A 434 -11.40 -26.75 -2.35
C GLU A 434 -10.52 -26.62 -1.10
N ASP A 435 -9.56 -25.71 -1.12
CA ASP A 435 -8.63 -25.47 -0.02
C ASP A 435 -9.17 -24.52 1.07
N ILE A 436 -10.35 -23.94 0.90
CA ILE A 436 -10.89 -22.88 1.79
C ILE A 436 -10.89 -23.28 3.26
N GLU A 437 -11.34 -24.48 3.60
CA GLU A 437 -11.38 -24.95 5.00
C GLU A 437 -9.99 -25.02 5.62
N GLY A 438 -9.00 -25.49 4.86
CA GLY A 438 -7.60 -25.53 5.31
C GLY A 438 -7.00 -24.14 5.42
N MET A 439 -7.34 -23.25 4.50
CA MET A 439 -6.92 -21.85 4.55
C MET A 439 -7.47 -21.13 5.79
N MET A 440 -8.73 -21.42 6.15
CA MET A 440 -9.34 -20.86 7.36
C MET A 440 -8.67 -21.37 8.64
N ALA A 441 -8.22 -22.60 8.66
CA ALA A 441 -7.57 -23.21 9.81
C ALA A 441 -6.11 -22.73 10.00
N ALA A 442 -5.46 -22.27 8.93
CA ALA A 442 -4.07 -21.87 8.94
C ALA A 442 -3.86 -20.46 9.52
N GLN A 443 -2.72 -20.26 10.17
CA GLN A 443 -2.29 -18.93 10.64
C GLN A 443 -1.86 -18.05 9.45
N GLY A 444 -1.26 -18.65 8.44
CA GLY A 444 -0.80 -17.98 7.23
C GLY A 444 -0.74 -18.93 6.05
N ILE A 445 -0.66 -18.33 4.87
CA ILE A 445 -0.66 -19.04 3.59
C ILE A 445 0.53 -18.56 2.76
N LEU A 446 1.28 -19.53 2.23
CA LEU A 446 2.40 -19.28 1.32
C LEU A 446 2.15 -20.05 0.03
N THR A 447 2.20 -19.36 -1.11
CA THR A 447 2.09 -20.01 -2.42
C THR A 447 3.31 -19.73 -3.29
N VAL A 448 3.64 -20.69 -4.15
CA VAL A 448 4.72 -20.58 -5.14
C VAL A 448 4.26 -19.75 -6.34
N ARG A 449 3.00 -19.95 -6.76
CA ARG A 449 2.38 -19.29 -7.90
C ARG A 449 1.26 -18.34 -7.43
N GLY A 450 0.98 -17.38 -8.25
CA GLY A 450 -0.13 -16.47 -8.05
C GLY A 450 0.31 -15.04 -7.74
N GLY A 451 -0.48 -14.08 -8.23
CA GLY A 451 -0.30 -12.66 -7.99
C GLY A 451 -1.25 -12.13 -6.92
N MET A 452 -1.35 -10.80 -6.83
CA MET A 452 -2.22 -10.11 -5.87
C MET A 452 -3.71 -10.40 -6.05
N THR A 453 -4.08 -10.90 -7.20
CA THR A 453 -5.47 -11.22 -7.56
C THR A 453 -5.73 -12.72 -7.69
N SER A 454 -4.77 -13.55 -7.30
CA SER A 454 -4.94 -15.00 -7.27
C SER A 454 -5.99 -15.44 -6.25
N HIS A 455 -6.48 -16.64 -6.37
CA HIS A 455 -7.42 -17.23 -5.42
C HIS A 455 -6.92 -17.14 -3.98
N ALA A 456 -5.66 -17.53 -3.75
CA ALA A 456 -5.06 -17.46 -2.41
C ALA A 456 -5.06 -16.05 -1.84
N ALA A 457 -4.66 -15.05 -2.62
CA ALA A 457 -4.60 -13.66 -2.21
C ALA A 457 -5.99 -13.10 -1.88
N VAL A 458 -6.96 -13.32 -2.76
CA VAL A 458 -8.33 -12.80 -2.59
C VAL A 458 -9.02 -13.42 -1.36
N VAL A 459 -8.95 -14.74 -1.24
CA VAL A 459 -9.58 -15.46 -0.12
C VAL A 459 -8.91 -15.12 1.21
N ALA A 460 -7.57 -15.04 1.23
CA ALA A 460 -6.84 -14.67 2.44
C ALA A 460 -7.21 -13.26 2.93
N ARG A 461 -7.31 -12.30 2.03
CA ARG A 461 -7.76 -10.94 2.39
C ARG A 461 -9.19 -10.93 2.94
N GLY A 462 -10.07 -11.70 2.34
CA GLY A 462 -11.44 -11.85 2.81
C GLY A 462 -11.52 -12.44 4.22
N MET A 463 -10.66 -13.38 4.54
CA MET A 463 -10.57 -14.03 5.85
C MET A 463 -9.79 -13.23 6.90
N GLY A 464 -9.02 -12.22 6.47
CA GLY A 464 -8.06 -11.53 7.34
C GLY A 464 -6.85 -12.37 7.71
N THR A 465 -6.50 -13.35 6.89
CA THR A 465 -5.38 -14.26 7.11
C THR A 465 -4.14 -13.77 6.36
N CYS A 466 -2.98 -13.81 7.03
CA CYS A 466 -1.69 -13.48 6.43
C CYS A 466 -1.44 -14.34 5.18
N CYS A 467 -1.03 -13.72 4.08
CA CYS A 467 -0.69 -14.44 2.85
C CYS A 467 0.51 -13.80 2.15
N VAL A 468 1.47 -14.65 1.80
CA VAL A 468 2.59 -14.33 0.92
C VAL A 468 2.45 -15.20 -0.32
N SER A 469 2.32 -14.59 -1.49
CA SER A 469 2.06 -15.34 -2.72
C SER A 469 3.11 -15.10 -3.79
N GLY A 470 3.20 -16.05 -4.72
CA GLY A 470 4.10 -15.92 -5.87
C GLY A 470 5.58 -16.04 -5.54
N CYS A 471 5.96 -16.84 -4.55
CA CYS A 471 7.37 -17.09 -4.24
C CYS A 471 7.97 -18.08 -5.24
N THR A 472 8.39 -17.57 -6.38
CA THR A 472 8.95 -18.39 -7.48
C THR A 472 10.31 -19.01 -7.16
N GLU A 473 11.01 -18.53 -6.13
CA GLU A 473 12.28 -19.08 -5.65
C GLU A 473 12.11 -20.43 -4.94
N ILE A 474 10.88 -20.77 -4.53
CA ILE A 474 10.58 -22.05 -3.91
C ILE A 474 10.56 -23.15 -4.98
N ASN A 475 11.29 -24.22 -4.71
CA ASN A 475 11.19 -25.46 -5.48
C ASN A 475 10.32 -26.44 -4.68
N MET A 476 9.06 -26.61 -5.12
CA MET A 476 8.03 -27.37 -4.41
C MET A 476 8.00 -28.83 -4.83
N ASP A 477 7.93 -29.73 -3.84
CA ASP A 477 7.62 -31.14 -4.01
C ASP A 477 6.42 -31.49 -3.12
N GLU A 478 5.21 -31.31 -3.62
CA GLU A 478 3.97 -31.54 -2.86
C GLU A 478 3.77 -33.01 -2.51
N GLU A 479 4.18 -33.93 -3.36
CA GLU A 479 4.06 -35.38 -3.14
C GLU A 479 4.82 -35.81 -1.89
N ASN A 480 6.08 -35.36 -1.76
CA ASN A 480 6.92 -35.70 -0.61
C ASN A 480 6.79 -34.70 0.55
N LYS A 481 5.87 -33.78 0.45
CA LYS A 481 5.60 -32.77 1.47
C LYS A 481 6.87 -32.04 1.93
N GLN A 482 7.56 -31.45 0.95
CA GLN A 482 8.79 -30.69 1.19
C GLN A 482 8.96 -29.59 0.14
N PHE A 483 9.77 -28.58 0.46
CA PHE A 483 10.21 -27.57 -0.50
C PHE A 483 11.63 -27.12 -0.19
N THR A 484 12.30 -26.61 -1.19
CA THR A 484 13.64 -26.02 -1.05
C THR A 484 13.56 -24.50 -1.27
N LEU A 485 14.17 -23.74 -0.38
CA LEU A 485 14.25 -22.29 -0.45
C LEU A 485 15.60 -21.85 0.15
N ALA A 486 16.31 -20.96 -0.54
CA ALA A 486 17.62 -20.45 -0.12
C ALA A 486 18.62 -21.56 0.20
N GLY A 487 18.61 -22.64 -0.58
CA GLY A 487 19.52 -23.76 -0.44
C GLY A 487 19.23 -24.73 0.70
N LYS A 488 18.12 -24.57 1.41
CA LYS A 488 17.71 -25.47 2.50
C LYS A 488 16.38 -26.12 2.20
N THR A 489 16.23 -27.41 2.58
CA THR A 489 14.98 -28.16 2.44
C THR A 489 14.14 -28.05 3.72
N TYR A 490 12.86 -27.71 3.56
CA TYR A 490 11.87 -27.61 4.63
C TYR A 490 10.84 -28.71 4.45
N VAL A 491 10.52 -29.40 5.53
CA VAL A 491 9.57 -30.53 5.54
C VAL A 491 8.37 -30.21 6.41
N GLU A 492 7.32 -31.04 6.28
CA GLU A 492 6.12 -30.93 7.13
C GLU A 492 6.49 -30.94 8.61
N GLY A 493 5.95 -29.99 9.36
CA GLY A 493 6.20 -29.85 10.79
C GLY A 493 7.34 -28.87 11.13
N ASP A 494 8.17 -28.47 10.18
CA ASP A 494 9.16 -27.41 10.41
C ASP A 494 8.43 -26.08 10.65
N TYR A 495 9.00 -25.19 11.46
CA TYR A 495 8.43 -23.87 11.72
C TYR A 495 8.78 -22.88 10.62
N LEU A 496 7.80 -22.09 10.23
CA LEU A 496 7.94 -21.01 9.24
C LEU A 496 7.19 -19.78 9.75
N SER A 497 7.75 -18.61 9.50
CA SER A 497 7.12 -17.32 9.80
C SER A 497 6.96 -16.51 8.53
N LEU A 498 5.78 -15.90 8.35
CA LEU A 498 5.43 -15.09 7.19
C LEU A 498 5.07 -13.68 7.60
N ASP A 499 5.61 -12.71 6.91
CA ASP A 499 5.20 -11.31 7.01
C ASP A 499 4.35 -10.94 5.80
N GLY A 500 3.04 -10.95 5.98
CA GLY A 500 2.09 -10.62 4.92
C GLY A 500 2.07 -9.14 4.52
N SER A 501 2.68 -8.28 5.32
CA SER A 501 2.77 -6.83 5.05
C SER A 501 3.98 -6.48 4.18
N THR A 502 5.07 -7.20 4.32
CA THR A 502 6.31 -6.98 3.54
C THR A 502 6.55 -8.03 2.46
N GLY A 503 5.96 -9.21 2.60
CA GLY A 503 6.23 -10.37 1.75
C GLY A 503 7.44 -11.20 2.18
N ASN A 504 8.07 -10.88 3.29
CA ASN A 504 9.24 -11.60 3.79
C ASN A 504 8.86 -12.95 4.37
N ILE A 505 9.73 -13.94 4.14
CA ILE A 505 9.61 -15.31 4.64
C ILE A 505 10.80 -15.58 5.56
N TYR A 506 10.53 -16.14 6.74
CA TYR A 506 11.54 -16.44 7.75
C TYR A 506 11.50 -17.90 8.14
N ALA A 507 12.67 -18.51 8.34
CA ALA A 507 12.76 -19.84 8.93
C ALA A 507 12.58 -19.76 10.45
N GLY A 508 11.89 -20.75 11.03
CA GLY A 508 11.72 -20.84 12.47
C GLY A 508 10.61 -19.98 13.04
N ILE A 509 10.67 -19.78 14.34
CA ILE A 509 9.63 -19.09 15.12
C ILE A 509 10.00 -17.64 15.33
N ILE A 510 9.09 -16.74 14.95
CA ILE A 510 9.10 -15.34 15.35
C ILE A 510 7.80 -15.08 16.09
N GLU A 511 7.87 -14.63 17.34
CA GLU A 511 6.69 -14.36 18.15
C GLU A 511 5.77 -13.33 17.51
N THR A 512 4.48 -13.59 17.59
CA THR A 512 3.42 -12.70 17.09
C THR A 512 2.62 -12.12 18.25
N ARG A 513 2.04 -10.94 18.03
CA ARG A 513 1.09 -10.28 18.93
C ARG A 513 -0.23 -10.12 18.23
N ASP A 514 -1.33 -10.36 18.95
CA ASP A 514 -2.67 -10.15 18.40
C ASP A 514 -2.93 -8.66 18.15
N ALA A 515 -3.85 -8.37 17.22
CA ALA A 515 -4.27 -7.01 16.93
C ALA A 515 -4.99 -6.41 18.14
N GLU A 516 -4.53 -5.24 18.58
CA GLU A 516 -5.19 -4.44 19.61
C GLU A 516 -5.81 -3.21 18.98
N ILE A 517 -7.13 -3.05 19.16
CA ILE A 517 -7.89 -1.89 18.69
C ILE A 517 -8.13 -0.97 19.89
N ALA A 518 -7.45 0.16 19.92
CA ALA A 518 -7.59 1.16 20.97
C ALA A 518 -8.88 1.98 20.81
N GLY A 519 -9.30 2.69 21.88
CA GLY A 519 -10.49 3.53 21.86
C GLY A 519 -10.44 4.68 20.84
N GLU A 520 -9.24 5.14 20.49
CA GLU A 520 -9.03 6.16 19.47
C GLU A 520 -9.52 5.73 18.09
N PHE A 521 -9.42 4.45 17.78
CA PHE A 521 -9.96 3.89 16.54
C PHE A 521 -11.46 4.16 16.43
N GLY A 522 -12.21 3.87 17.49
CA GLY A 522 -13.66 4.12 17.54
C GLY A 522 -14.01 5.61 17.38
N ARG A 523 -13.24 6.49 17.98
CA ARG A 523 -13.43 7.95 17.85
C ARG A 523 -13.23 8.42 16.41
N ILE A 524 -12.13 8.02 15.80
CA ILE A 524 -11.81 8.39 14.40
C ILE A 524 -12.87 7.85 13.45
N MET A 525 -13.27 6.60 13.60
CA MET A 525 -14.28 5.99 12.75
C MET A 525 -15.66 6.61 12.95
N GLY A 526 -16.00 7.00 14.17
CA GLY A 526 -17.22 7.77 14.47
C GLY A 526 -17.25 9.11 13.74
N TRP A 527 -16.15 9.83 13.76
CA TRP A 527 -16.04 11.08 13.00
C TRP A 527 -16.09 10.84 11.49
N ALA A 528 -15.41 9.82 10.99
CA ALA A 528 -15.47 9.47 9.57
C ALA A 528 -16.90 9.21 9.11
N ASP A 529 -17.69 8.49 9.91
CA ASP A 529 -19.09 8.19 9.58
C ASP A 529 -19.97 9.45 9.53
N GLN A 530 -19.63 10.49 10.28
CA GLN A 530 -20.36 11.77 10.21
C GLN A 530 -20.14 12.51 8.88
N TYR A 531 -18.96 12.39 8.29
CA TYR A 531 -18.59 13.20 7.12
C TYR A 531 -18.74 12.48 5.80
N ARG A 532 -18.69 11.15 5.77
CA ARG A 532 -18.85 10.40 4.53
C ARG A 532 -20.27 10.44 4.00
N THR A 533 -20.40 10.48 2.69
CA THR A 533 -21.67 10.34 1.98
C THR A 533 -21.83 8.94 1.39
N LEU A 534 -20.73 8.34 0.92
CA LEU A 534 -20.75 6.95 0.47
C LEU A 534 -21.06 6.00 1.62
N LYS A 535 -21.97 5.08 1.38
CA LYS A 535 -22.17 3.94 2.25
C LYS A 535 -21.09 2.90 1.99
N VAL A 536 -20.76 2.12 3.00
CA VAL A 536 -19.75 1.05 2.89
C VAL A 536 -20.41 -0.27 3.19
N ARG A 537 -20.47 -1.12 2.16
CA ARG A 537 -20.96 -2.49 2.25
C ARG A 537 -19.76 -3.45 2.22
N THR A 538 -20.01 -4.71 2.40
CA THR A 538 -19.00 -5.76 2.35
C THR A 538 -19.31 -6.82 1.29
N ASN A 539 -18.26 -7.44 0.78
CA ASN A 539 -18.31 -8.65 -0.01
C ASN A 539 -18.23 -9.83 0.97
N ALA A 540 -19.32 -10.55 1.19
CA ALA A 540 -19.37 -11.64 2.15
C ALA A 540 -20.30 -12.74 1.65
N ASP A 541 -19.84 -13.98 1.74
CA ASP A 541 -20.53 -15.16 1.25
C ASP A 541 -21.02 -16.07 2.39
N SER A 542 -20.63 -15.79 3.63
CA SER A 542 -21.00 -16.55 4.81
C SER A 542 -21.44 -15.64 5.96
N PRO A 543 -22.27 -16.16 6.89
CA PRO A 543 -22.64 -15.41 8.10
C PRO A 543 -21.43 -15.00 8.95
N ARG A 544 -20.38 -15.81 8.98
CA ARG A 544 -19.14 -15.52 9.71
C ARG A 544 -18.47 -14.27 9.17
N ASP A 545 -18.26 -14.18 7.86
CA ASP A 545 -17.63 -13.04 7.21
C ASP A 545 -18.51 -11.79 7.34
N ALA A 546 -19.82 -11.96 7.16
CA ALA A 546 -20.77 -10.87 7.31
C ALA A 546 -20.77 -10.31 8.73
N LYS A 547 -20.70 -11.15 9.74
CA LYS A 547 -20.62 -10.75 11.15
C LYS A 547 -19.36 -9.94 11.43
N LYS A 548 -18.22 -10.41 10.94
CA LYS A 548 -16.94 -9.67 11.08
C LYS A 548 -17.02 -8.30 10.41
N ALA A 549 -17.57 -8.23 9.22
CA ALA A 549 -17.74 -6.96 8.51
C ALA A 549 -18.68 -6.01 9.27
N ARG A 550 -19.76 -6.53 9.86
CA ARG A 550 -20.68 -5.72 10.69
C ARG A 550 -19.97 -5.14 11.91
N GLU A 551 -19.15 -5.93 12.57
CA GLU A 551 -18.33 -5.48 13.71
C GLU A 551 -17.38 -4.34 13.29
N LEU A 552 -16.89 -4.39 12.06
CA LEU A 552 -16.02 -3.36 11.49
C LEU A 552 -16.77 -2.17 10.86
N GLY A 553 -18.11 -2.19 10.90
CA GLY A 553 -18.97 -1.07 10.50
C GLY A 553 -19.59 -1.17 9.12
N ALA A 554 -19.65 -2.35 8.51
CA ALA A 554 -20.35 -2.54 7.24
C ALA A 554 -21.85 -2.29 7.36
N GLU A 555 -22.42 -1.59 6.39
CA GLU A 555 -23.83 -1.19 6.36
C GLU A 555 -24.70 -2.06 5.47
N GLY A 556 -24.18 -3.19 5.04
CA GLY A 556 -24.86 -4.15 4.20
C GLY A 556 -23.88 -5.06 3.49
N ILE A 557 -24.41 -5.96 2.66
CA ILE A 557 -23.64 -6.79 1.75
C ILE A 557 -23.84 -6.26 0.33
N GLY A 558 -22.74 -5.84 -0.31
CA GLY A 558 -22.76 -5.36 -1.69
C GLY A 558 -22.56 -6.48 -2.71
N LEU A 559 -21.95 -7.59 -2.27
CA LEU A 559 -21.75 -8.77 -3.11
C LEU A 559 -21.76 -10.03 -2.25
N CYS A 560 -22.71 -10.90 -2.50
CA CYS A 560 -22.72 -12.28 -2.06
C CYS A 560 -22.56 -13.16 -3.31
N ARG A 561 -21.47 -13.91 -3.40
CA ARG A 561 -21.15 -14.81 -4.50
C ARG A 561 -21.71 -16.19 -4.19
N THR A 562 -22.79 -16.57 -4.84
CA THR A 562 -23.49 -17.81 -4.51
C THR A 562 -22.72 -19.08 -4.81
N GLU A 563 -21.79 -19.04 -5.78
CA GLU A 563 -20.91 -20.18 -6.09
C GLU A 563 -20.01 -20.60 -4.95
N HIS A 564 -19.61 -19.69 -4.08
CA HIS A 564 -18.74 -20.01 -2.94
C HIS A 564 -19.42 -20.88 -1.87
N MET A 565 -20.73 -20.95 -1.90
CA MET A 565 -21.53 -21.78 -0.96
C MET A 565 -21.50 -23.26 -1.27
N PHE A 566 -21.00 -23.66 -2.45
CA PHE A 566 -21.09 -25.06 -2.93
C PHE A 566 -19.83 -25.89 -2.67
N PHE A 567 -18.75 -25.28 -2.23
CA PHE A 567 -17.47 -25.98 -2.03
C PHE A 567 -17.37 -26.74 -0.71
N GLU A 568 -18.29 -26.55 0.21
CA GLU A 568 -18.31 -27.29 1.47
C GLU A 568 -18.60 -28.77 1.24
N GLU A 569 -18.01 -29.61 2.10
CA GLU A 569 -18.23 -31.06 2.10
C GLU A 569 -19.73 -31.37 2.24
N GLY A 570 -20.23 -32.26 1.42
CA GLY A 570 -21.65 -32.64 1.39
C GLY A 570 -22.51 -31.73 0.48
N ARG A 571 -22.02 -30.61 0.02
CA ARG A 571 -22.76 -29.70 -0.89
C ARG A 571 -22.35 -29.86 -2.33
N ILE A 572 -21.04 -30.02 -2.58
CA ILE A 572 -20.48 -30.10 -3.93
C ILE A 572 -21.08 -31.27 -4.76
N GLY A 573 -21.41 -32.37 -4.09
CA GLY A 573 -22.03 -33.53 -4.76
C GLY A 573 -23.35 -33.20 -5.44
N ALA A 574 -24.25 -32.52 -4.75
CA ALA A 574 -25.56 -32.11 -5.32
C ALA A 574 -25.37 -31.10 -6.45
N PHE A 575 -24.40 -30.21 -6.32
CA PHE A 575 -24.07 -29.23 -7.36
C PHE A 575 -23.53 -29.92 -8.62
N ARG A 576 -22.64 -30.91 -8.46
CA ARG A 576 -22.12 -31.74 -9.56
C ARG A 576 -23.22 -32.56 -10.24
N GLU A 577 -24.20 -33.05 -9.49
CA GLU A 577 -25.41 -33.68 -10.07
C GLU A 577 -26.15 -32.73 -10.99
N MET A 578 -26.33 -31.49 -10.58
CA MET A 578 -27.00 -30.48 -11.38
C MET A 578 -26.20 -30.18 -12.67
N ILE A 579 -24.89 -30.03 -12.57
CA ILE A 579 -24.00 -29.72 -13.71
C ILE A 579 -24.03 -30.84 -14.74
N CYS A 580 -24.02 -32.09 -14.30
CA CYS A 580 -23.98 -33.28 -15.16
C CYS A 580 -25.35 -33.83 -15.53
N SER A 581 -26.41 -33.07 -15.34
CA SER A 581 -27.77 -33.42 -15.76
C SER A 581 -27.95 -33.34 -17.27
N ASP A 582 -28.62 -34.30 -17.85
CA ASP A 582 -28.93 -34.38 -19.27
C ASP A 582 -30.30 -33.76 -19.64
N THR A 583 -31.24 -33.77 -18.67
CA THR A 583 -32.60 -33.29 -18.90
C THR A 583 -32.97 -32.20 -17.90
N VAL A 584 -34.00 -31.39 -18.24
CA VAL A 584 -34.56 -30.38 -17.33
C VAL A 584 -35.06 -31.01 -16.04
N GLU A 585 -35.74 -32.13 -16.11
CA GLU A 585 -36.29 -32.86 -14.96
C GLU A 585 -35.18 -33.33 -14.03
N GLU A 586 -34.11 -33.89 -14.57
CA GLU A 586 -32.92 -34.31 -13.81
C GLU A 586 -32.26 -33.14 -13.12
N ARG A 587 -32.13 -32.01 -13.85
CA ARG A 587 -31.53 -30.77 -13.32
C ARG A 587 -32.40 -30.18 -12.20
N GLU A 588 -33.71 -30.12 -12.39
CA GLU A 588 -34.65 -29.65 -11.36
C GLU A 588 -34.62 -30.51 -10.10
N ALA A 589 -34.48 -31.83 -10.25
CA ALA A 589 -34.32 -32.74 -9.10
C ALA A 589 -33.04 -32.44 -8.29
N ALA A 590 -31.92 -32.19 -8.99
CA ALA A 590 -30.66 -31.80 -8.34
C ALA A 590 -30.77 -30.42 -7.68
N LEU A 591 -31.41 -29.47 -8.34
CA LEU A 591 -31.64 -28.11 -7.82
C LEU A 591 -32.52 -28.13 -6.58
N ALA A 592 -33.49 -29.05 -6.50
CA ALA A 592 -34.35 -29.22 -5.33
C ALA A 592 -33.56 -29.66 -4.08
N LYS A 593 -32.44 -30.34 -4.25
CA LYS A 593 -31.54 -30.70 -3.15
C LYS A 593 -30.69 -29.49 -2.69
N ILE A 594 -30.33 -28.59 -3.62
CA ILE A 594 -29.49 -27.43 -3.35
C ILE A 594 -30.27 -26.29 -2.71
N MET A 595 -31.53 -26.08 -3.13
CA MET A 595 -32.34 -24.94 -2.70
C MET A 595 -32.42 -24.76 -1.18
N PRO A 596 -32.71 -25.80 -0.36
CA PRO A 596 -32.73 -25.63 1.07
C PRO A 596 -31.41 -25.22 1.68
N MET A 597 -30.31 -25.69 1.11
CA MET A 597 -28.94 -25.31 1.57
C MET A 597 -28.68 -23.81 1.34
N GLN A 598 -28.98 -23.32 0.15
CA GLN A 598 -28.86 -21.90 -0.14
C GLN A 598 -29.81 -21.02 0.65
N GLN A 599 -31.04 -21.49 0.84
CA GLN A 599 -32.02 -20.79 1.68
C GLN A 599 -31.47 -20.60 3.09
N ALA A 600 -30.92 -21.65 3.69
CA ALA A 600 -30.32 -21.57 5.03
C ALA A 600 -29.14 -20.58 5.08
N ASP A 601 -28.29 -20.59 4.08
CA ASP A 601 -27.18 -19.62 3.98
C ASP A 601 -27.67 -18.19 3.91
N PHE A 602 -28.67 -17.92 3.07
CA PHE A 602 -29.25 -16.58 2.93
C PHE A 602 -30.00 -16.14 4.19
N GLU A 603 -30.70 -17.03 4.87
CA GLU A 603 -31.32 -16.74 6.17
C GLU A 603 -30.23 -16.28 7.18
N GLY A 604 -29.10 -16.95 7.23
CA GLY A 604 -27.97 -16.60 8.09
C GLY A 604 -27.42 -15.21 7.77
N LEU A 605 -27.31 -14.85 6.48
CA LEU A 605 -26.85 -13.53 6.07
C LEU A 605 -27.86 -12.45 6.45
N TYR A 606 -29.13 -12.66 6.23
CA TYR A 606 -30.18 -11.71 6.61
C TYR A 606 -30.26 -11.50 8.12
N GLU A 607 -30.11 -12.55 8.91
CA GLU A 607 -30.06 -12.44 10.38
C GLU A 607 -28.89 -11.57 10.84
N VAL A 608 -27.69 -11.76 10.28
CA VAL A 608 -26.50 -10.97 10.62
C VAL A 608 -26.67 -9.50 10.22
N MET A 609 -27.31 -9.23 9.10
CA MET A 609 -27.44 -7.87 8.56
C MET A 609 -28.58 -7.08 9.18
N GLU A 610 -29.48 -7.69 9.92
CA GLU A 610 -30.51 -7.01 10.73
C GLU A 610 -31.31 -5.94 9.94
N GLY A 611 -31.74 -6.29 8.72
CA GLY A 611 -32.49 -5.39 7.84
C GLY A 611 -31.67 -4.48 6.95
N ASN A 612 -30.35 -4.49 7.07
CA ASN A 612 -29.47 -3.80 6.11
C ASN A 612 -29.49 -4.50 4.75
N PRO A 613 -29.21 -3.76 3.67
CA PRO A 613 -29.25 -4.35 2.33
C PRO A 613 -28.31 -5.54 2.14
N VAL A 614 -28.81 -6.56 1.45
CA VAL A 614 -28.02 -7.73 1.04
C VAL A 614 -28.21 -7.92 -0.46
N CYS A 615 -27.14 -7.76 -1.22
CA CYS A 615 -27.13 -7.96 -2.66
C CYS A 615 -26.57 -9.36 -2.97
N ILE A 616 -27.39 -10.20 -3.58
CA ILE A 616 -27.05 -11.58 -3.90
C ILE A 616 -26.88 -11.70 -5.41
N ARG A 617 -25.67 -12.06 -5.82
CA ARG A 617 -25.36 -12.31 -7.22
C ARG A 617 -25.67 -13.76 -7.57
N PHE A 618 -26.39 -13.97 -8.66
CA PHE A 618 -26.65 -15.29 -9.18
C PHE A 618 -25.37 -15.96 -9.68
N LEU A 619 -25.42 -17.26 -9.85
CA LEU A 619 -24.30 -18.09 -10.28
C LEU A 619 -23.56 -17.47 -11.47
N ASP A 620 -22.26 -17.25 -11.32
CA ASP A 620 -21.43 -16.54 -12.30
C ASP A 620 -20.41 -17.40 -13.03
N PRO A 621 -19.60 -18.26 -12.35
CA PRO A 621 -18.54 -19.01 -13.02
C PRO A 621 -19.08 -20.07 -14.00
N PRO A 622 -18.28 -20.43 -15.00
CA PRO A 622 -18.62 -21.54 -15.90
C PRO A 622 -18.75 -22.87 -15.13
N LEU A 623 -19.67 -23.70 -15.57
CA LEU A 623 -19.96 -24.97 -14.88
C LEU A 623 -18.76 -25.93 -14.84
N HIS A 624 -17.87 -25.87 -15.83
CA HIS A 624 -16.69 -26.75 -15.85
C HIS A 624 -15.73 -26.54 -14.67
N GLU A 625 -15.78 -25.42 -13.98
CA GLU A 625 -14.96 -25.17 -12.80
C GLU A 625 -15.32 -26.08 -11.59
N PHE A 626 -16.53 -26.61 -11.61
CA PHE A 626 -17.07 -27.41 -10.51
C PHE A 626 -17.10 -28.92 -10.78
N VAL A 627 -16.72 -29.34 -11.98
CA VAL A 627 -16.76 -30.75 -12.36
C VAL A 627 -15.77 -31.60 -11.55
N PRO A 628 -16.09 -32.88 -11.28
CA PRO A 628 -15.16 -33.75 -10.57
C PRO A 628 -13.90 -34.01 -11.41
N THR A 629 -12.74 -34.01 -10.77
CA THR A 629 -11.44 -34.20 -11.43
C THR A 629 -10.80 -35.56 -11.12
N THR A 630 -11.18 -36.19 -10.00
CA THR A 630 -10.64 -37.49 -9.60
C THR A 630 -11.52 -38.64 -10.11
N GLU A 631 -10.90 -39.80 -10.38
CA GLU A 631 -11.63 -40.99 -10.80
C GLU A 631 -12.64 -41.44 -9.75
N GLU A 632 -12.32 -41.30 -8.47
CA GLU A 632 -13.22 -41.63 -7.35
C GLU A 632 -14.49 -40.76 -7.38
N ASP A 633 -14.35 -39.46 -7.52
CA ASP A 633 -15.48 -38.52 -7.55
C ASP A 633 -16.34 -38.74 -8.79
N ILE A 634 -15.69 -39.01 -9.94
CA ILE A 634 -16.41 -39.33 -11.19
C ILE A 634 -17.22 -40.61 -11.03
N ALA A 635 -16.63 -41.65 -10.44
CA ALA A 635 -17.33 -42.94 -10.21
C ALA A 635 -18.50 -42.77 -9.23
N ALA A 636 -18.31 -41.97 -8.16
CA ALA A 636 -19.37 -41.71 -7.17
C ALA A 636 -20.56 -40.97 -7.80
N LEU A 637 -20.27 -39.98 -8.65
CA LEU A 637 -21.29 -39.22 -9.38
C LEU A 637 -22.05 -40.08 -10.38
N ALA A 638 -21.32 -40.93 -11.11
CA ALA A 638 -21.91 -41.91 -12.04
C ALA A 638 -22.88 -42.85 -11.33
N ALA A 639 -22.49 -43.39 -10.19
CA ALA A 639 -23.34 -44.26 -9.39
C ALA A 639 -24.60 -43.56 -8.88
N THR A 640 -24.46 -42.32 -8.41
CA THR A 640 -25.59 -41.50 -7.92
C THR A 640 -26.60 -41.20 -9.02
N GLN A 641 -26.14 -40.92 -10.23
CA GLN A 641 -27.00 -40.56 -11.37
C GLN A 641 -27.45 -41.74 -12.21
N GLY A 642 -27.00 -42.93 -11.89
CA GLY A 642 -27.32 -44.10 -12.71
C GLY A 642 -26.72 -44.09 -14.11
N LYS A 643 -25.56 -43.41 -14.25
CA LYS A 643 -24.82 -43.26 -15.51
C LYS A 643 -23.51 -44.06 -15.44
N THR A 644 -22.93 -44.33 -16.60
CA THR A 644 -21.59 -44.92 -16.67
C THR A 644 -20.51 -43.87 -16.41
N VAL A 645 -19.34 -44.30 -15.96
CA VAL A 645 -18.19 -43.42 -15.77
C VAL A 645 -17.85 -42.69 -17.07
N GLN A 646 -17.93 -43.37 -18.20
CA GLN A 646 -17.66 -42.78 -19.51
C GLN A 646 -18.67 -41.70 -19.89
N GLN A 647 -19.96 -41.89 -19.57
CA GLN A 647 -21.00 -40.86 -19.77
C GLN A 647 -20.69 -39.59 -18.99
N ILE A 648 -20.25 -39.72 -17.74
CA ILE A 648 -19.85 -38.56 -16.93
C ILE A 648 -18.61 -37.89 -17.52
N LYS A 649 -17.59 -38.64 -17.93
CA LYS A 649 -16.40 -38.11 -18.60
C LYS A 649 -16.73 -37.34 -19.88
N ASP A 650 -17.68 -37.85 -20.66
CA ASP A 650 -18.14 -37.21 -21.90
C ASP A 650 -18.86 -35.89 -21.61
N ILE A 651 -19.66 -35.83 -20.57
CA ILE A 651 -20.35 -34.60 -20.13
C ILE A 651 -19.30 -33.58 -19.68
N ILE A 652 -18.33 -33.99 -18.86
CA ILE A 652 -17.24 -33.11 -18.41
C ILE A 652 -16.47 -32.55 -19.60
N ALA A 653 -16.11 -33.37 -20.56
CA ALA A 653 -15.42 -32.97 -21.77
C ALA A 653 -16.23 -31.94 -22.58
N SER A 654 -17.56 -32.11 -22.64
CA SER A 654 -18.46 -31.19 -23.36
C SER A 654 -18.55 -29.81 -22.70
N LEU A 655 -18.27 -29.73 -21.40
CA LEU A 655 -18.29 -28.48 -20.63
C LEU A 655 -16.98 -27.72 -20.68
N HIS A 656 -15.94 -28.34 -21.20
CA HIS A 656 -14.60 -27.69 -21.30
C HIS A 656 -14.67 -26.45 -22.19
N GLU A 657 -14.12 -25.35 -21.71
CA GLU A 657 -14.07 -24.08 -22.45
C GLU A 657 -12.63 -23.65 -22.71
N PHE A 658 -12.37 -23.16 -23.92
CA PHE A 658 -11.05 -22.65 -24.30
C PHE A 658 -10.73 -21.33 -23.62
N ASN A 659 -11.75 -20.48 -23.43
CA ASN A 659 -11.63 -19.20 -22.76
C ASN A 659 -12.80 -19.03 -21.77
N PRO A 660 -12.65 -19.56 -20.54
CA PRO A 660 -13.72 -19.54 -19.55
C PRO A 660 -14.26 -18.14 -19.20
N MET A 661 -13.40 -17.14 -19.23
CA MET A 661 -13.79 -15.76 -18.91
C MET A 661 -14.75 -15.15 -19.94
N MET A 662 -14.69 -15.63 -21.18
CA MET A 662 -15.51 -15.18 -22.30
C MET A 662 -16.58 -16.21 -22.70
N GLY A 663 -16.76 -17.25 -21.92
CA GLY A 663 -17.55 -18.42 -22.27
C GLY A 663 -18.97 -18.44 -21.69
N HIS A 664 -19.43 -19.65 -21.43
CA HIS A 664 -20.77 -19.94 -20.92
C HIS A 664 -20.82 -19.77 -19.40
N ARG A 665 -21.00 -18.53 -18.98
CA ARG A 665 -21.07 -18.15 -17.57
C ARG A 665 -22.05 -16.97 -17.36
N GLY A 666 -22.26 -16.62 -16.06
CA GLY A 666 -23.11 -15.49 -15.70
C GLY A 666 -24.56 -15.62 -16.17
N CYS A 667 -25.13 -14.56 -16.66
CA CYS A 667 -26.51 -14.56 -17.16
C CYS A 667 -26.74 -15.54 -18.31
N ARG A 668 -25.67 -15.91 -19.03
CA ARG A 668 -25.75 -16.91 -20.11
C ARG A 668 -26.18 -18.28 -19.59
N LEU A 669 -25.77 -18.64 -18.36
CA LEU A 669 -26.25 -19.84 -17.70
C LEU A 669 -27.75 -19.76 -17.38
N SER A 670 -28.21 -18.59 -16.92
CA SER A 670 -29.62 -18.36 -16.61
C SER A 670 -30.49 -18.33 -17.85
N VAL A 671 -29.95 -17.94 -18.99
CA VAL A 671 -30.68 -18.00 -20.29
C VAL A 671 -30.76 -19.45 -20.78
N THR A 672 -29.67 -20.18 -20.73
CA THR A 672 -29.62 -21.58 -21.17
C THR A 672 -30.38 -22.53 -20.23
N TYR A 673 -30.21 -22.29 -18.90
CA TYR A 673 -30.83 -23.09 -17.85
C TYR A 673 -31.65 -22.22 -16.89
N PRO A 674 -32.83 -21.71 -17.31
CA PRO A 674 -33.61 -20.77 -16.49
C PRO A 674 -34.08 -21.36 -15.16
N GLU A 675 -34.13 -22.68 -15.03
CA GLU A 675 -34.42 -23.38 -13.77
C GLU A 675 -33.41 -23.08 -12.68
N ILE A 676 -32.15 -22.76 -13.01
CA ILE A 676 -31.13 -22.34 -12.03
C ILE A 676 -31.52 -20.99 -11.42
N ALA A 677 -31.90 -20.02 -12.26
CA ALA A 677 -32.36 -18.71 -11.80
C ALA A 677 -33.65 -18.83 -10.97
N ALA A 678 -34.57 -19.69 -11.36
CA ALA A 678 -35.78 -19.94 -10.60
C ALA A 678 -35.47 -20.52 -9.21
N MET A 679 -34.56 -21.48 -9.13
CA MET A 679 -34.13 -22.07 -7.84
C MET A 679 -33.49 -21.02 -6.95
N GLN A 680 -32.55 -20.24 -7.45
CA GLN A 680 -31.86 -19.22 -6.67
C GLN A 680 -32.83 -18.14 -6.18
N THR A 681 -33.79 -17.76 -7.01
CA THR A 681 -34.85 -16.82 -6.61
C THR A 681 -35.69 -17.38 -5.47
N LYS A 682 -36.08 -18.65 -5.54
CA LYS A 682 -36.82 -19.31 -4.46
C LYS A 682 -36.05 -19.28 -3.16
N ALA A 683 -34.77 -19.62 -3.21
CA ALA A 683 -33.90 -19.64 -2.01
C ALA A 683 -33.81 -18.25 -1.37
N VAL A 684 -33.58 -17.19 -2.19
CA VAL A 684 -33.49 -15.82 -1.71
C VAL A 684 -34.79 -15.34 -1.08
N ILE A 685 -35.89 -15.52 -1.80
CA ILE A 685 -37.21 -15.01 -1.37
C ILE A 685 -37.73 -15.78 -0.15
N ARG A 686 -37.59 -17.08 -0.14
CA ARG A 686 -37.99 -17.89 1.03
C ARG A 686 -37.19 -17.56 2.28
N ALA A 687 -35.89 -17.33 2.12
CA ALA A 687 -35.02 -16.87 3.21
C ALA A 687 -35.46 -15.50 3.74
N ALA A 688 -35.73 -14.55 2.85
CA ALA A 688 -36.21 -13.22 3.21
C ALA A 688 -37.59 -13.29 3.91
N ILE A 689 -38.49 -14.11 3.43
CA ILE A 689 -39.79 -14.33 4.05
C ILE A 689 -39.65 -14.91 5.47
N ALA A 690 -38.82 -15.93 5.64
CA ALA A 690 -38.60 -16.56 6.93
C ALA A 690 -38.05 -15.58 7.96
N VAL A 691 -37.09 -14.76 7.55
CA VAL A 691 -36.50 -13.72 8.44
C VAL A 691 -37.50 -12.61 8.71
N ALA A 692 -38.29 -12.18 7.73
CA ALA A 692 -39.31 -11.15 7.89
C ALA A 692 -40.39 -11.61 8.92
N LYS A 693 -40.73 -12.89 8.94
CA LYS A 693 -41.67 -13.48 9.92
C LYS A 693 -41.09 -13.49 11.32
N ARG A 694 -39.77 -13.73 11.46
CA ARG A 694 -39.09 -13.71 12.75
C ARG A 694 -38.85 -12.30 13.27
N HIS A 695 -38.62 -11.34 12.37
CA HIS A 695 -38.29 -9.96 12.67
C HIS A 695 -39.16 -8.99 11.84
N PRO A 696 -40.44 -8.81 12.15
CA PRO A 696 -41.37 -8.00 11.35
C PRO A 696 -40.98 -6.51 11.25
N ASP A 697 -40.18 -6.02 12.18
CA ASP A 697 -39.70 -4.64 12.26
C ASP A 697 -38.45 -4.37 11.39
N TRP A 698 -37.78 -5.41 10.91
CA TRP A 698 -36.68 -5.25 9.96
C TRP A 698 -37.22 -5.01 8.56
N ASN A 699 -36.81 -3.91 7.95
CA ASN A 699 -37.23 -3.56 6.61
C ASN A 699 -36.30 -4.25 5.59
N ASN A 700 -36.43 -5.57 5.46
CA ASN A 700 -35.57 -6.39 4.62
C ASN A 700 -36.06 -6.38 3.17
N VAL A 701 -35.29 -5.72 2.29
CA VAL A 701 -35.53 -5.68 0.84
C VAL A 701 -34.43 -6.47 0.13
N PRO A 702 -34.66 -7.71 -0.28
CA PRO A 702 -33.67 -8.47 -1.03
C PRO A 702 -33.27 -7.79 -2.34
N GLU A 703 -31.97 -7.77 -2.62
CA GLU A 703 -31.42 -7.27 -3.88
C GLU A 703 -30.86 -8.47 -4.65
N ILE A 704 -31.42 -8.72 -5.83
CA ILE A 704 -30.99 -9.81 -6.71
C ILE A 704 -30.22 -9.20 -7.87
N MET A 705 -28.97 -9.64 -8.06
CA MET A 705 -28.06 -9.12 -9.05
C MET A 705 -27.77 -10.15 -10.14
N ILE A 706 -28.05 -9.79 -11.38
CA ILE A 706 -27.79 -10.63 -12.56
C ILE A 706 -26.41 -10.29 -13.10
N PRO A 707 -25.47 -11.24 -13.14
CA PRO A 707 -24.10 -10.99 -13.61
C PRO A 707 -23.97 -11.03 -15.12
N LEU A 708 -22.94 -10.37 -15.65
CA LEU A 708 -22.46 -10.49 -17.02
C LEU A 708 -23.44 -10.05 -18.11
N VAL A 709 -24.33 -9.13 -17.80
CA VAL A 709 -25.31 -8.61 -18.77
C VAL A 709 -24.61 -7.71 -19.79
N GLY A 710 -24.77 -8.02 -21.07
CA GLY A 710 -24.29 -7.20 -22.19
C GLY A 710 -25.40 -6.59 -23.05
N ASP A 711 -26.60 -7.13 -22.98
CA ASP A 711 -27.78 -6.68 -23.72
C ASP A 711 -28.99 -6.61 -22.78
N VAL A 712 -29.80 -5.57 -22.93
CA VAL A 712 -30.99 -5.40 -22.09
C VAL A 712 -31.93 -6.58 -22.18
N LYS A 713 -31.97 -7.27 -23.32
CA LYS A 713 -32.85 -8.46 -23.53
C LYS A 713 -32.40 -9.64 -22.66
N GLU A 714 -31.11 -9.79 -22.40
CA GLU A 714 -30.59 -10.79 -21.45
C GLU A 714 -31.16 -10.51 -20.07
N LEU A 715 -31.05 -9.27 -19.61
CA LEU A 715 -31.57 -8.86 -18.30
C LEU A 715 -33.05 -9.07 -18.20
N LYS A 716 -33.81 -8.64 -19.22
CA LYS A 716 -35.25 -8.78 -19.24
C LYS A 716 -35.67 -10.25 -19.18
N TYR A 717 -35.03 -11.13 -19.94
CA TYR A 717 -35.32 -12.56 -19.95
C TYR A 717 -35.14 -13.17 -18.56
N VAL A 718 -34.01 -12.94 -17.94
CA VAL A 718 -33.70 -13.47 -16.59
C VAL A 718 -34.61 -12.83 -15.54
N LYS A 719 -34.83 -11.53 -15.63
CA LYS A 719 -35.69 -10.80 -14.71
C LYS A 719 -37.14 -11.33 -14.76
N ASP A 720 -37.65 -11.66 -15.94
CA ASP A 720 -39.01 -12.23 -16.07
C ASP A 720 -39.10 -13.56 -15.31
N VAL A 721 -38.10 -14.41 -15.38
CA VAL A 721 -38.03 -15.64 -14.59
C VAL A 721 -38.01 -15.34 -13.08
N VAL A 722 -37.18 -14.40 -12.66
CA VAL A 722 -37.03 -13.98 -11.26
C VAL A 722 -38.34 -13.43 -10.71
N VAL A 723 -38.94 -12.49 -11.41
CA VAL A 723 -40.19 -11.84 -10.98
C VAL A 723 -41.33 -12.84 -10.89
N LYS A 724 -41.52 -13.71 -11.90
CA LYS A 724 -42.53 -14.76 -11.88
C LYS A 724 -42.35 -15.66 -10.64
N THR A 725 -41.14 -16.09 -10.36
CA THR A 725 -40.86 -16.98 -9.24
C THR A 725 -41.03 -16.27 -7.90
N ALA A 726 -40.51 -15.07 -7.77
CA ALA A 726 -40.56 -14.26 -6.55
C ALA A 726 -42.01 -13.91 -6.18
N ASP A 727 -42.79 -13.44 -7.13
CA ASP A 727 -44.17 -13.04 -6.90
C ASP A 727 -45.05 -14.22 -6.51
N ALA A 728 -44.81 -15.41 -7.09
CA ALA A 728 -45.51 -16.62 -6.74
C ALA A 728 -45.20 -17.07 -5.28
N GLU A 729 -43.95 -16.99 -4.87
CA GLU A 729 -43.50 -17.35 -3.52
C GLU A 729 -44.05 -16.36 -2.47
N ILE A 730 -44.05 -15.06 -2.77
CA ILE A 730 -44.57 -14.02 -1.88
C ILE A 730 -46.08 -14.17 -1.72
N ALA A 731 -46.80 -14.39 -2.79
CA ALA A 731 -48.24 -14.63 -2.77
C ALA A 731 -48.61 -15.89 -1.96
N ALA A 732 -47.85 -16.98 -2.12
CA ALA A 732 -48.05 -18.22 -1.38
C ALA A 732 -47.79 -18.02 0.14
N ALA A 733 -46.89 -17.16 0.52
CA ALA A 733 -46.59 -16.88 1.94
C ALA A 733 -47.57 -15.90 2.58
N GLY A 734 -48.38 -15.19 1.81
CA GLY A 734 -49.41 -14.28 2.32
C GLY A 734 -48.84 -13.03 3.03
N ILE A 735 -47.65 -12.61 2.70
CA ILE A 735 -47.00 -11.42 3.27
C ILE A 735 -46.67 -10.40 2.16
N ASP A 736 -46.46 -9.16 2.58
CA ASP A 736 -45.97 -8.11 1.68
C ASP A 736 -44.45 -8.01 1.81
N LEU A 737 -43.73 -8.43 0.79
CA LEU A 737 -42.27 -8.35 0.74
C LEU A 737 -41.86 -7.63 -0.55
N LYS A 738 -41.06 -6.59 -0.39
CA LYS A 738 -40.46 -5.87 -1.54
C LYS A 738 -39.10 -6.48 -1.84
N TYR A 739 -38.74 -6.52 -3.11
CA TYR A 739 -37.40 -6.95 -3.57
C TYR A 739 -37.00 -6.13 -4.79
N GLU A 740 -35.74 -6.13 -5.09
CA GLU A 740 -35.17 -5.40 -6.24
C GLU A 740 -34.37 -6.36 -7.12
N VAL A 741 -34.47 -6.15 -8.43
CA VAL A 741 -33.68 -6.87 -9.44
C VAL A 741 -32.80 -5.86 -10.17
N GLY A 742 -31.50 -6.02 -10.06
CA GLY A 742 -30.54 -5.18 -10.76
C GLY A 742 -29.48 -6.00 -11.48
N THR A 743 -28.47 -5.35 -11.94
CA THR A 743 -27.43 -6.02 -12.72
C THR A 743 -26.04 -5.56 -12.30
N MET A 744 -25.08 -6.48 -12.45
CA MET A 744 -23.67 -6.13 -12.41
C MET A 744 -23.28 -5.55 -13.75
N ILE A 745 -22.71 -4.35 -13.74
CA ILE A 745 -22.15 -3.71 -14.94
C ILE A 745 -20.67 -4.06 -14.99
N GLU A 746 -20.33 -4.97 -15.88
CA GLU A 746 -18.96 -5.51 -15.97
C GLU A 746 -18.50 -5.77 -17.41
N ILE A 747 -19.36 -5.49 -18.38
CA ILE A 747 -19.04 -5.59 -19.80
C ILE A 747 -19.04 -4.17 -20.39
N PRO A 748 -18.01 -3.78 -21.15
CA PRO A 748 -17.97 -2.44 -21.75
C PRO A 748 -19.22 -2.08 -22.57
N ARG A 749 -19.79 -3.06 -23.29
CA ARG A 749 -21.03 -2.83 -24.03
C ARG A 749 -22.18 -2.42 -23.11
N ALA A 750 -22.25 -2.97 -21.92
CA ALA A 750 -23.27 -2.59 -20.93
C ALA A 750 -23.15 -1.12 -20.51
N CYS A 751 -21.93 -0.61 -20.38
CA CYS A 751 -21.70 0.79 -20.08
C CYS A 751 -22.18 1.69 -21.22
N LEU A 752 -21.92 1.30 -22.46
CA LEU A 752 -22.32 2.04 -23.67
C LEU A 752 -23.83 2.05 -23.87
N THR A 753 -24.54 1.03 -23.40
CA THR A 753 -25.99 0.86 -23.55
C THR A 753 -26.72 0.96 -22.21
N ALA A 754 -26.13 1.61 -21.24
CA ALA A 754 -26.63 1.68 -19.86
C ALA A 754 -28.04 2.34 -19.77
N ASP A 755 -28.38 3.25 -20.66
CA ASP A 755 -29.71 3.85 -20.73
C ASP A 755 -30.80 2.81 -20.99
N ALA A 756 -30.57 1.89 -21.93
CA ALA A 756 -31.49 0.80 -22.22
C ALA A 756 -31.58 -0.19 -21.03
N ILE A 757 -30.44 -0.58 -20.47
CA ILE A 757 -30.35 -1.52 -19.34
C ILE A 757 -31.01 -0.92 -18.09
N ALA A 758 -30.85 0.36 -17.85
CA ALA A 758 -31.43 1.05 -16.69
C ALA A 758 -32.97 0.97 -16.65
N LYS A 759 -33.63 0.88 -17.81
CA LYS A 759 -35.07 0.75 -17.86
C LYS A 759 -35.59 -0.55 -17.25
N GLU A 760 -34.76 -1.59 -17.27
CA GLU A 760 -35.10 -2.92 -16.74
C GLU A 760 -34.45 -3.20 -15.39
N ALA A 761 -33.50 -2.37 -14.94
CA ALA A 761 -32.77 -2.55 -13.70
C ALA A 761 -33.25 -1.59 -12.60
N GLU A 762 -33.15 -2.01 -11.35
CA GLU A 762 -33.45 -1.19 -10.19
C GLU A 762 -32.18 -0.69 -9.52
N PHE A 763 -31.04 -1.30 -9.84
CA PHE A 763 -29.71 -0.86 -9.42
C PHE A 763 -28.62 -1.33 -10.38
N PHE A 764 -27.48 -0.62 -10.34
CA PHE A 764 -26.24 -1.02 -11.00
C PHE A 764 -25.16 -1.25 -9.95
N CYS A 765 -24.43 -2.35 -10.08
CA CYS A 765 -23.22 -2.59 -9.32
C CYS A 765 -22.07 -2.86 -10.29
N PHE A 766 -21.01 -2.05 -10.22
CA PHE A 766 -19.88 -2.20 -11.14
C PHE A 766 -18.99 -3.35 -10.67
N GLY A 767 -18.86 -4.37 -11.51
CA GLY A 767 -17.92 -5.47 -11.35
C GLY A 767 -16.59 -5.13 -12.01
N THR A 768 -15.79 -4.34 -11.34
CA THR A 768 -14.61 -3.71 -11.94
C THR A 768 -13.48 -4.69 -12.27
N ASN A 769 -13.45 -5.89 -11.70
CA ASN A 769 -12.48 -6.91 -12.09
C ASN A 769 -12.68 -7.31 -13.56
N ASP A 770 -13.89 -7.72 -13.92
CA ASP A 770 -14.21 -8.07 -15.30
C ASP A 770 -14.24 -6.87 -16.23
N LEU A 771 -14.75 -5.74 -15.79
CA LEU A 771 -14.78 -4.52 -16.59
C LEU A 771 -13.36 -4.08 -16.95
N THR A 772 -12.42 -4.14 -16.04
CA THR A 772 -11.01 -3.86 -16.28
C THR A 772 -10.42 -4.84 -17.28
N GLN A 773 -10.64 -6.14 -17.05
CA GLN A 773 -10.16 -7.22 -17.90
C GLN A 773 -10.61 -7.06 -19.37
N MET A 774 -11.87 -6.76 -19.58
CA MET A 774 -12.44 -6.60 -20.91
C MET A 774 -12.07 -5.26 -21.55
N THR A 775 -11.87 -4.22 -20.77
CA THR A 775 -11.47 -2.91 -21.27
C THR A 775 -10.02 -2.90 -21.72
N PHE A 776 -9.13 -3.50 -20.93
CA PHE A 776 -7.71 -3.63 -21.30
C PHE A 776 -7.47 -4.75 -22.33
N GLY A 777 -8.33 -5.74 -22.40
CA GLY A 777 -8.20 -6.85 -23.34
C GLY A 777 -7.20 -7.92 -22.94
N PHE A 778 -6.92 -8.06 -21.63
CA PHE A 778 -6.09 -9.15 -21.11
C PHE A 778 -6.69 -9.76 -19.85
N SER A 779 -6.34 -11.03 -19.64
CA SER A 779 -6.81 -11.79 -18.48
C SER A 779 -6.03 -11.41 -17.23
N ARG A 780 -6.72 -11.23 -16.13
CA ARG A 780 -6.13 -11.03 -14.80
C ARG A 780 -5.13 -12.14 -14.44
N ASP A 781 -5.47 -13.38 -14.76
CA ASP A 781 -4.66 -14.54 -14.42
C ASP A 781 -3.38 -14.64 -15.27
N ASP A 782 -3.40 -14.11 -16.49
CA ASP A 782 -2.27 -14.14 -17.41
C ASP A 782 -1.40 -12.88 -17.37
N ALA A 783 -1.91 -11.79 -16.82
CA ALA A 783 -1.25 -10.48 -16.84
C ALA A 783 0.11 -10.48 -16.13
N GLY A 784 0.31 -11.34 -15.14
CA GLY A 784 1.58 -11.47 -14.43
C GLY A 784 2.78 -11.80 -15.32
N LYS A 785 2.54 -12.33 -16.50
CA LYS A 785 3.59 -12.68 -17.46
C LYS A 785 4.25 -11.46 -18.10
N PHE A 786 3.56 -10.32 -18.15
CA PHE A 786 4.07 -9.12 -18.83
C PHE A 786 3.98 -7.83 -18.02
N LEU A 787 3.17 -7.75 -16.96
CA LEU A 787 2.97 -6.51 -16.20
C LEU A 787 4.24 -5.94 -15.60
N ASN A 788 5.16 -6.80 -15.13
CA ASN A 788 6.45 -6.33 -14.59
C ASN A 788 7.25 -5.56 -15.64
N ALA A 789 7.27 -6.04 -16.88
CA ALA A 789 7.94 -5.34 -17.99
C ALA A 789 7.25 -3.98 -18.27
N TYR A 790 5.93 -3.92 -18.15
CA TYR A 790 5.17 -2.68 -18.33
C TYR A 790 5.49 -1.65 -17.23
N TYR A 791 5.72 -2.11 -16.00
CA TYR A 791 6.16 -1.24 -14.91
C TYR A 791 7.59 -0.74 -15.13
N ASP A 792 8.49 -1.63 -15.52
CA ASP A 792 9.90 -1.32 -15.73
C ASP A 792 10.10 -0.33 -16.89
N THR A 793 9.28 -0.43 -17.93
CA THR A 793 9.28 0.48 -19.09
C THR A 793 8.36 1.70 -18.92
N LYS A 794 7.70 1.81 -17.78
CA LYS A 794 6.79 2.94 -17.43
C LYS A 794 5.56 3.08 -18.33
N ILE A 795 5.13 1.98 -18.92
CA ILE A 795 3.86 1.95 -19.66
C ILE A 795 2.70 2.05 -18.66
N TYR A 796 2.76 1.27 -17.58
CA TYR A 796 1.83 1.37 -16.45
C TYR A 796 2.58 1.73 -15.18
N GLU A 797 2.01 2.62 -14.38
CA GLU A 797 2.52 2.94 -13.05
C GLU A 797 1.99 1.98 -11.99
N ASN A 798 0.80 1.44 -12.18
CA ASN A 798 0.10 0.59 -11.21
C ASN A 798 -0.54 -0.62 -11.88
N ASP A 799 -0.80 -1.65 -11.06
CA ASP A 799 -1.63 -2.78 -11.46
C ASP A 799 -3.09 -2.32 -11.60
N PRO A 800 -3.70 -2.38 -12.81
CA PRO A 800 -5.06 -1.94 -13.03
C PRO A 800 -6.11 -2.78 -12.29
N PHE A 801 -5.76 -3.96 -11.82
CA PHE A 801 -6.64 -4.80 -10.99
C PHE A 801 -6.59 -4.43 -9.50
N ALA A 802 -5.51 -3.84 -9.04
CA ALA A 802 -5.37 -3.34 -7.66
C ALA A 802 -5.91 -1.92 -7.51
N LYS A 803 -5.63 -1.07 -8.50
CA LYS A 803 -6.10 0.31 -8.56
C LYS A 803 -6.93 0.54 -9.79
N LEU A 804 -8.10 1.15 -9.58
CA LEU A 804 -9.02 1.45 -10.67
C LEU A 804 -8.36 2.37 -11.71
N ASP A 805 -8.38 1.94 -12.96
CA ASP A 805 -8.05 2.76 -14.10
C ASP A 805 -9.12 3.84 -14.28
N GLN A 806 -8.81 5.06 -13.86
CA GLN A 806 -9.76 6.16 -13.92
C GLN A 806 -9.95 6.73 -15.33
N THR A 807 -9.00 6.45 -16.23
CA THR A 807 -9.01 6.96 -17.60
C THR A 807 -9.96 6.17 -18.51
N GLY A 808 -9.74 4.87 -18.65
CA GLY A 808 -10.55 4.02 -19.53
C GLY A 808 -11.76 3.42 -18.82
N VAL A 809 -11.51 2.61 -17.78
CA VAL A 809 -12.58 1.95 -17.00
C VAL A 809 -13.43 2.99 -16.28
N GLY A 810 -12.81 4.01 -15.70
CA GLY A 810 -13.51 5.09 -15.03
C GLY A 810 -14.41 5.89 -15.97
N MET A 811 -13.98 6.13 -17.19
CA MET A 811 -14.80 6.79 -18.21
C MET A 811 -16.05 5.97 -18.54
N LEU A 812 -15.90 4.66 -18.64
CA LEU A 812 -17.04 3.76 -18.86
C LEU A 812 -18.02 3.80 -17.69
N MET A 813 -17.51 3.83 -16.47
CA MET A 813 -18.36 3.93 -15.27
C MET A 813 -19.11 5.25 -15.22
N GLU A 814 -18.45 6.38 -15.49
CA GLU A 814 -19.09 7.70 -15.57
C GLU A 814 -20.17 7.72 -16.64
N MET A 815 -19.88 7.15 -17.80
CA MET A 815 -20.82 7.07 -18.92
C MET A 815 -22.06 6.25 -18.53
N ALA A 816 -21.86 5.10 -17.87
CA ALA A 816 -22.97 4.25 -17.44
C ALA A 816 -23.88 4.97 -16.44
N VAL A 817 -23.31 5.63 -15.44
CA VAL A 817 -24.06 6.39 -14.43
C VAL A 817 -24.82 7.55 -15.08
N SER A 818 -24.16 8.31 -15.94
CA SER A 818 -24.74 9.46 -16.63
C SER A 818 -25.91 9.04 -17.54
N LYS A 819 -25.74 8.00 -18.34
CA LYS A 819 -26.79 7.47 -19.23
C LYS A 819 -27.96 6.92 -18.44
N ALA A 820 -27.73 6.25 -17.33
CA ALA A 820 -28.80 5.72 -16.49
C ALA A 820 -29.59 6.85 -15.82
N LYS A 821 -28.93 7.85 -15.29
CA LYS A 821 -29.57 9.04 -14.68
C LYS A 821 -30.40 9.83 -15.70
N ALA A 822 -29.97 9.90 -16.96
CA ALA A 822 -30.67 10.60 -18.02
C ALA A 822 -32.04 9.98 -18.35
N THR A 823 -32.28 8.72 -17.96
CA THR A 823 -33.59 8.06 -18.15
C THR A 823 -34.66 8.58 -17.18
N GLY A 824 -34.27 9.28 -16.13
CA GLY A 824 -35.16 9.74 -15.07
C GLY A 824 -35.57 8.65 -14.07
N LYS A 825 -35.20 7.40 -14.30
CA LYS A 825 -35.49 6.31 -13.37
C LYS A 825 -34.52 6.35 -12.17
N GLN A 826 -35.03 6.14 -10.97
CA GLN A 826 -34.26 6.11 -9.75
C GLN A 826 -33.59 4.76 -9.58
N LEU A 827 -32.26 4.71 -9.76
CA LEU A 827 -31.45 3.55 -9.46
C LEU A 827 -30.47 3.94 -8.34
N HIS A 828 -29.99 2.95 -7.60
CA HIS A 828 -28.80 3.12 -6.80
C HIS A 828 -27.60 2.48 -7.49
N TYR A 829 -26.41 3.02 -7.20
CA TYR A 829 -25.16 2.66 -7.88
C TYR A 829 -24.11 2.28 -6.86
N GLY A 830 -23.42 1.18 -7.11
CA GLY A 830 -22.33 0.72 -6.26
C GLY A 830 -21.20 0.07 -7.03
N ILE A 831 -20.15 -0.27 -6.31
CA ILE A 831 -18.99 -1.00 -6.81
C ILE A 831 -18.69 -2.17 -5.88
N CYS A 832 -18.33 -3.32 -6.42
CA CYS A 832 -18.04 -4.51 -5.64
C CYS A 832 -16.73 -5.24 -6.03
N GLY A 833 -16.00 -4.74 -7.02
CA GLY A 833 -14.68 -5.27 -7.38
C GLY A 833 -13.64 -5.03 -6.27
N GLU A 834 -12.44 -5.58 -6.44
CA GLU A 834 -11.31 -5.39 -5.51
C GLU A 834 -11.00 -3.91 -5.25
N HIS A 835 -11.34 -3.05 -6.20
CA HIS A 835 -11.16 -1.60 -6.11
C HIS A 835 -11.99 -0.93 -5.00
N GLY A 836 -13.06 -1.57 -4.53
CA GLY A 836 -13.94 -1.01 -3.50
C GLY A 836 -13.28 -0.77 -2.15
N GLY A 837 -12.14 -1.39 -1.90
CA GLY A 837 -11.32 -1.19 -0.70
C GLY A 837 -10.06 -0.35 -0.90
N ASP A 838 -9.81 0.13 -2.12
CA ASP A 838 -8.65 0.97 -2.44
C ASP A 838 -9.01 2.46 -2.24
N PRO A 839 -8.24 3.20 -1.41
CA PRO A 839 -8.59 4.59 -1.08
C PRO A 839 -8.76 5.52 -2.29
N MET A 840 -7.89 5.43 -3.29
CA MET A 840 -7.97 6.28 -4.48
C MET A 840 -9.19 5.94 -5.34
N SER A 841 -9.51 4.65 -5.42
CA SER A 841 -10.69 4.17 -6.15
C SER A 841 -11.98 4.59 -5.44
N VAL A 842 -12.01 4.57 -4.11
CA VAL A 842 -13.13 5.05 -3.29
C VAL A 842 -13.35 6.55 -3.52
N GLU A 843 -12.28 7.34 -3.57
CA GLU A 843 -12.36 8.78 -3.88
C GLU A 843 -12.98 9.01 -5.26
N PHE A 844 -12.57 8.24 -6.25
CA PHE A 844 -13.15 8.30 -7.59
C PHE A 844 -14.65 7.94 -7.58
N CYS A 845 -15.05 6.90 -6.86
CA CYS A 845 -16.45 6.50 -6.71
C CYS A 845 -17.30 7.61 -6.09
N HIS A 846 -16.75 8.29 -5.09
CA HIS A 846 -17.40 9.47 -4.51
C HIS A 846 -17.58 10.58 -5.56
N LYS A 847 -16.53 10.87 -6.32
CA LYS A 847 -16.55 11.92 -7.36
C LYS A 847 -17.59 11.69 -8.45
N ILE A 848 -17.75 10.45 -8.90
CA ILE A 848 -18.73 10.13 -9.94
C ILE A 848 -20.15 9.90 -9.41
N GLY A 849 -20.36 10.03 -8.12
CA GLY A 849 -21.68 9.99 -7.50
C GLY A 849 -22.25 8.60 -7.26
N LEU A 850 -21.43 7.60 -6.99
CA LEU A 850 -21.92 6.29 -6.54
C LEU A 850 -22.54 6.42 -5.14
N ASP A 851 -23.46 5.51 -4.82
CA ASP A 851 -24.15 5.48 -3.53
C ASP A 851 -23.40 4.68 -2.48
N TYR A 852 -22.69 3.63 -2.90
CA TYR A 852 -21.90 2.80 -1.98
C TYR A 852 -20.68 2.18 -2.65
N VAL A 853 -19.72 1.80 -1.82
CA VAL A 853 -18.62 0.90 -2.18
C VAL A 853 -18.76 -0.40 -1.37
N SER A 854 -18.33 -1.52 -1.95
CA SER A 854 -18.35 -2.81 -1.29
C SER A 854 -16.97 -3.44 -1.36
N CYS A 855 -16.49 -3.96 -0.24
CA CYS A 855 -15.14 -4.50 -0.12
C CYS A 855 -15.08 -5.69 0.83
N SER A 856 -13.95 -6.38 0.88
CA SER A 856 -13.74 -7.47 1.84
C SER A 856 -13.89 -6.95 3.28
N PRO A 857 -14.27 -7.82 4.24
CA PRO A 857 -14.58 -7.39 5.61
C PRO A 857 -13.50 -6.54 6.28
N PHE A 858 -12.24 -6.92 6.16
CA PHE A 858 -11.13 -6.22 6.81
C PHE A 858 -10.78 -4.88 6.14
N ARG A 859 -11.28 -4.61 4.94
CA ARG A 859 -11.11 -3.33 4.26
C ARG A 859 -12.21 -2.33 4.57
N VAL A 860 -13.25 -2.73 5.26
CA VAL A 860 -14.38 -1.85 5.60
C VAL A 860 -13.93 -0.58 6.34
N PRO A 861 -13.08 -0.63 7.38
CA PRO A 861 -12.61 0.59 8.01
C PRO A 861 -11.82 1.50 7.07
N ILE A 862 -10.99 0.92 6.20
CA ILE A 862 -10.22 1.66 5.20
C ILE A 862 -11.15 2.41 4.25
N ALA A 863 -12.17 1.73 3.73
CA ALA A 863 -13.16 2.33 2.83
C ALA A 863 -13.98 3.43 3.52
N ARG A 864 -14.37 3.23 4.77
CA ARG A 864 -15.10 4.25 5.57
C ARG A 864 -14.26 5.52 5.73
N LEU A 865 -12.99 5.38 6.08
CA LEU A 865 -12.09 6.52 6.23
C LEU A 865 -11.82 7.21 4.89
N ALA A 866 -11.55 6.44 3.83
CA ALA A 866 -11.33 6.98 2.50
C ALA A 866 -12.57 7.72 1.97
N ALA A 867 -13.76 7.18 2.20
CA ALA A 867 -15.02 7.84 1.83
C ALA A 867 -15.21 9.18 2.57
N ALA A 868 -14.86 9.21 3.87
CA ALA A 868 -14.92 10.44 4.65
C ALA A 868 -13.94 11.49 4.15
N GLN A 869 -12.72 11.09 3.85
CA GLN A 869 -11.70 11.98 3.29
C GLN A 869 -12.12 12.53 1.93
N ALA A 870 -12.71 11.72 1.08
CA ALA A 870 -13.25 12.16 -0.22
C ALA A 870 -14.35 13.22 -0.04
N ALA A 871 -15.27 13.00 0.87
CA ALA A 871 -16.35 13.94 1.18
C ALA A 871 -15.83 15.28 1.75
N ILE A 872 -14.79 15.22 2.59
CA ILE A 872 -14.17 16.41 3.19
C ILE A 872 -13.44 17.24 2.13
N LYS A 873 -12.79 16.60 1.18
CA LYS A 873 -12.13 17.30 0.06
C LYS A 873 -13.15 18.02 -0.85
N GLY A 874 -14.34 17.52 -0.95
CA GLY A 874 -15.38 17.99 -1.87
C GLY A 874 -15.43 17.19 -3.12
#